data_76e584fa2c3a88bda2fc099f9f0a860e
#
_entry.id   76e584fa2c3a88bda2fc099f9f0a860e
#
_cell.length_a   1.000
_cell.length_b   1.000
_cell.length_c   1.000
_cell.angle_alpha   90.00
_cell.angle_beta   90.00
_cell.angle_gamma   90.00
#
_symmetry.space_group_name_H-M   'P 1'
#
loop_
_entity.id
_entity.type
_entity.pdbx_description
1 polymer ?
#
loop_
_entity_poly.entity_id
_entity_poly.type
_entity_poly.pdbx_seq_one_letter_code
_entity_poly.pdbx_strand_id
1 'polypeptide(L)'
;MGTSAFGDFLRFYRSRIPLTQEELAERTGLSMRAISDMERGRTLTPQLRTVQLLISGLDLKGDEAAEFTALARAGRMSSAEEKPEFPSSVVMSHSLPPVLVELTGREAEREQLTRFAAEAASASHLQVAVVHGPPGAGKTALAVDAGHRLGTRFADGCVFLDLRGMDAEPLTPERAAHRLLRSFGVDERQIPADRDDKLSLYHSLLRDRAVLLVLDNAANEPQVRPLLASSPGTLVVVTSRNTLTGLDARHRLAVGLLPLDRSVALLGAVAGEDRVAAEPEAASRLAALCGGMPLALLIAGNRLTGRPQWTIAHLADQLADERRRLSVLRAGDLQVRAAFEISYHQLSPGAATLFRRLALVPGPDLSADLAAVLVDGADEALEELADANLLGISETPGRYTCHDLLRVFAVERLELDEDPDVVREVGTRLRHWLLSVATRNARMFDHDAADSVRDRESAGRWLALELENWRGALRSAVELGEHEQVLALAKAMHWYSDMHGVGELWREVFGAGAEAAKALGNTRDTAEQLNYLSWALYALCGQPHDALHVHERAAAVLVDDTVTEAWTWYYGSAIRRRVGEPEKAVWLGRRAVELFEQAGYLIGENLALSLLGLMLGSVGSVDEAIEVQERGVMQHRKVGGDDGLLSMMLIRLATNLAAAGEVLASLEMLDEAESLFLRHGTTAGVARVRHNRGIVLMDAGRLDEAKVQLLSALDEARLSDHRIEIMARLAELADAAGEVGEARELRVRALAECDRYDTPAVRGTASELAAALTG
;
A
#
# COMPACT_ATOMS: atom_id res chain seq x y z
N MET A 1 59.39 -22.77 -19.86
CA MET A 1 59.04 -21.40 -20.18
C MET A 1 59.08 -21.28 -21.68
N GLY A 2 57.99 -21.53 -22.38
CA GLY A 2 57.90 -21.37 -23.83
C GLY A 2 57.60 -19.91 -24.12
N THR A 3 58.50 -19.20 -24.76
CA THR A 3 58.25 -17.90 -25.35
C THR A 3 57.27 -18.09 -26.51
N SER A 4 56.23 -17.25 -26.62
CA SER A 4 55.30 -17.35 -27.76
C SER A 4 55.99 -16.90 -29.05
N ALA A 5 55.76 -17.57 -30.17
CA ALA A 5 56.35 -17.20 -31.47
C ALA A 5 56.13 -15.70 -31.80
N PHE A 6 55.00 -15.11 -31.42
CA PHE A 6 54.73 -13.67 -31.59
C PHE A 6 55.60 -12.80 -30.68
N GLY A 7 55.82 -13.17 -29.43
CA GLY A 7 56.67 -12.41 -28.49
C GLY A 7 58.12 -12.40 -28.90
N ASP A 8 58.64 -13.55 -29.39
CA ASP A 8 59.99 -13.66 -29.92
C ASP A 8 60.19 -12.85 -31.20
N PHE A 9 59.17 -12.80 -32.04
CA PHE A 9 59.17 -12.01 -33.30
C PHE A 9 59.09 -10.51 -33.02
N LEU A 10 58.29 -10.09 -32.03
CA LEU A 10 58.23 -8.69 -31.57
C LEU A 10 59.58 -8.23 -31.04
N ARG A 11 60.21 -9.08 -30.21
CA ARG A 11 61.57 -8.82 -29.66
C ARG A 11 62.61 -8.74 -30.76
N PHE A 12 62.57 -9.64 -31.74
CA PHE A 12 63.45 -9.64 -32.90
C PHE A 12 63.36 -8.33 -33.70
N TYR A 13 62.19 -7.90 -34.10
CA TYR A 13 62.05 -6.67 -34.88
C TYR A 13 62.40 -5.41 -34.07
N ARG A 14 62.08 -5.37 -32.81
CA ARG A 14 62.48 -4.27 -31.93
C ARG A 14 64.03 -4.18 -31.79
N SER A 15 64.70 -5.33 -31.64
CA SER A 15 66.17 -5.38 -31.53
C SER A 15 66.86 -5.03 -32.83
N ARG A 16 66.23 -5.29 -34.00
CA ARG A 16 66.76 -4.96 -35.33
C ARG A 16 66.81 -3.44 -35.57
N ILE A 17 65.94 -2.67 -34.92
CA ILE A 17 65.85 -1.21 -35.02
C ILE A 17 66.46 -0.54 -33.79
N PRO A 18 67.36 -1.09 -33.07
CA PRO A 18 67.87 -0.93 -31.68
C PRO A 18 66.98 -0.01 -30.78
N LEU A 19 65.71 -0.36 -30.63
CA LEU A 19 64.79 0.34 -29.72
C LEU A 19 64.69 -0.30 -28.37
N THR A 20 64.67 0.47 -27.31
CA THR A 20 64.25 0.01 -25.99
C THR A 20 62.75 -0.25 -25.93
N GLN A 21 62.25 -0.96 -24.90
CA GLN A 21 60.83 -1.15 -24.70
C GLN A 21 60.12 0.20 -24.42
N GLU A 22 60.79 1.17 -23.79
CA GLU A 22 60.31 2.53 -23.55
C GLU A 22 60.13 3.32 -24.86
N GLU A 23 61.16 3.30 -25.72
CA GLU A 23 61.10 4.01 -27.01
C GLU A 23 60.06 3.41 -27.96
N LEU A 24 59.82 2.09 -27.92
CA LEU A 24 58.76 1.48 -28.67
C LEU A 24 57.39 1.85 -28.09
N ALA A 25 57.26 1.98 -26.78
CA ALA A 25 56.07 2.41 -26.10
C ALA A 25 55.67 3.87 -26.51
N GLU A 26 56.65 4.78 -26.53
CA GLU A 26 56.44 6.16 -27.00
C GLU A 26 56.02 6.23 -28.47
N ARG A 27 56.65 5.44 -29.34
CA ARG A 27 56.30 5.42 -30.79
C ARG A 27 54.92 4.84 -31.10
N THR A 28 54.48 3.86 -30.31
CA THR A 28 53.24 3.14 -30.53
C THR A 28 52.07 3.67 -29.71
N GLY A 29 52.32 4.48 -28.67
CA GLY A 29 51.33 4.88 -27.71
C GLY A 29 50.80 3.76 -26.80
N LEU A 30 51.52 2.61 -26.78
CA LEU A 30 51.25 1.47 -25.88
C LEU A 30 52.01 1.65 -24.59
N SER A 31 51.52 1.08 -23.48
CA SER A 31 52.28 1.07 -22.25
C SER A 31 53.51 0.13 -22.32
N MET A 32 54.63 0.50 -21.68
CA MET A 32 55.82 -0.33 -21.57
C MET A 32 55.50 -1.72 -21.02
N ARG A 33 54.56 -1.80 -20.08
CA ARG A 33 54.09 -3.08 -19.49
C ARG A 33 53.40 -3.96 -20.55
N ALA A 34 52.54 -3.39 -21.41
CA ALA A 34 51.89 -4.14 -22.48
C ALA A 34 52.89 -4.72 -23.48
N ILE A 35 53.94 -3.97 -23.86
CA ILE A 35 55.01 -4.43 -24.75
C ILE A 35 55.81 -5.55 -24.07
N SER A 36 56.18 -5.37 -22.81
CA SER A 36 56.93 -6.38 -22.01
C SER A 36 56.12 -7.67 -21.86
N ASP A 37 54.81 -7.58 -21.61
CA ASP A 37 53.94 -8.76 -21.47
C ASP A 37 53.76 -9.50 -22.80
N MET A 38 53.72 -8.80 -23.95
CA MET A 38 53.71 -9.41 -25.28
C MET A 38 55.04 -10.08 -25.59
N GLU A 39 56.19 -9.46 -25.32
CA GLU A 39 57.50 -10.04 -25.55
C GLU A 39 57.83 -11.25 -24.65
N ARG A 40 57.24 -11.31 -23.47
CA ARG A 40 57.36 -12.44 -22.53
C ARG A 40 56.36 -13.57 -22.80
N GLY A 41 55.49 -13.39 -23.81
CA GLY A 41 54.47 -14.37 -24.13
C GLY A 41 53.32 -14.44 -23.11
N ARG A 42 53.14 -13.40 -22.28
CA ARG A 42 52.00 -13.32 -21.37
C ARG A 42 50.70 -12.85 -22.06
N THR A 43 50.87 -12.08 -23.15
CA THR A 43 49.77 -11.68 -24.06
C THR A 43 49.98 -12.42 -25.38
N LEU A 44 49.26 -13.51 -25.57
CA LEU A 44 49.40 -14.39 -26.76
C LEU A 44 48.60 -13.88 -27.95
N THR A 45 47.55 -13.06 -27.71
CA THR A 45 46.58 -12.61 -28.75
C THR A 45 46.35 -11.13 -28.66
N PRO A 46 47.27 -10.27 -29.14
CA PRO A 46 47.05 -8.83 -29.15
C PRO A 46 45.90 -8.43 -30.10
N GLN A 47 45.17 -7.38 -29.71
CA GLN A 47 44.09 -6.83 -30.55
C GLN A 47 44.61 -6.30 -31.90
N LEU A 48 43.81 -6.38 -32.94
CA LEU A 48 44.21 -5.97 -34.30
C LEU A 48 44.75 -4.54 -34.32
N ARG A 49 44.18 -3.63 -33.55
CA ARG A 49 44.63 -2.25 -33.39
C ARG A 49 46.03 -2.17 -32.75
N THR A 50 46.29 -3.00 -31.77
CA THR A 50 47.62 -3.11 -31.11
C THR A 50 48.69 -3.63 -32.09
N VAL A 51 48.33 -4.63 -32.92
CA VAL A 51 49.19 -5.14 -33.98
C VAL A 51 49.53 -4.08 -35.01
N GLN A 52 48.53 -3.27 -35.44
CA GLN A 52 48.72 -2.15 -36.37
C GLN A 52 49.64 -1.06 -35.82
N LEU A 53 49.46 -0.72 -34.53
CA LEU A 53 50.34 0.24 -33.83
C LEU A 53 51.78 -0.27 -33.75
N LEU A 54 52.00 -1.55 -33.48
CA LEU A 54 53.31 -2.16 -33.45
C LEU A 54 53.98 -2.22 -34.85
N ILE A 55 53.22 -2.54 -35.90
CA ILE A 55 53.70 -2.49 -37.30
C ILE A 55 54.14 -1.08 -37.66
N SER A 56 53.34 -0.06 -37.30
CA SER A 56 53.68 1.35 -37.52
C SER A 56 54.89 1.80 -36.74
N GLY A 57 54.97 1.46 -35.42
CA GLY A 57 56.08 1.84 -34.53
C GLY A 57 57.41 1.16 -34.90
N LEU A 58 57.35 -0.04 -35.49
CA LEU A 58 58.52 -0.81 -35.97
C LEU A 58 58.85 -0.57 -37.44
N ASP A 59 58.10 0.32 -38.15
CA ASP A 59 58.22 0.63 -39.58
C ASP A 59 58.26 -0.62 -40.50
N LEU A 60 57.45 -1.64 -40.14
CA LEU A 60 57.38 -2.88 -40.94
C LEU A 60 56.55 -2.65 -42.22
N LYS A 61 57.05 -3.10 -43.37
CA LYS A 61 56.42 -2.90 -44.71
C LYS A 61 56.35 -4.18 -45.50
N GLY A 62 55.37 -4.28 -46.41
CA GLY A 62 55.24 -5.40 -47.34
C GLY A 62 55.12 -6.76 -46.63
N ASP A 63 55.97 -7.71 -47.00
CA ASP A 63 55.91 -9.07 -46.51
C ASP A 63 56.19 -9.18 -44.99
N GLU A 64 57.04 -8.30 -44.44
CA GLU A 64 57.32 -8.27 -42.99
C GLU A 64 56.07 -7.89 -42.14
N ALA A 65 55.29 -6.92 -42.61
CA ALA A 65 54.04 -6.53 -41.94
C ALA A 65 52.96 -7.63 -42.07
N ALA A 66 52.95 -8.32 -43.21
CA ALA A 66 52.03 -9.43 -43.45
C ALA A 66 52.37 -10.64 -42.54
N GLU A 67 53.68 -10.99 -42.45
CA GLU A 67 54.15 -12.06 -41.56
C GLU A 67 53.92 -11.75 -40.10
N PHE A 68 54.19 -10.52 -39.65
CA PHE A 68 53.93 -10.07 -38.28
C PHE A 68 52.43 -10.15 -37.94
N THR A 69 51.55 -9.79 -38.88
CA THR A 69 50.10 -9.91 -38.72
C THR A 69 49.64 -11.37 -38.71
N ALA A 70 50.25 -12.20 -39.55
CA ALA A 70 49.94 -13.64 -39.60
C ALA A 70 50.31 -14.36 -38.31
N LEU A 71 51.47 -14.06 -37.71
CA LEU A 71 51.90 -14.61 -36.42
C LEU A 71 51.02 -14.15 -35.24
N ALA A 72 50.58 -12.89 -35.27
CA ALA A 72 49.61 -12.39 -34.29
C ALA A 72 48.22 -13.07 -34.42
N ARG A 73 47.85 -13.50 -35.67
CA ARG A 73 46.64 -14.30 -35.93
C ARG A 73 46.80 -15.77 -35.61
N ALA A 74 48.00 -16.36 -35.86
CA ALA A 74 48.28 -17.75 -35.54
C ALA A 74 48.18 -18.03 -34.04
N GLY A 75 48.60 -17.09 -33.20
CA GLY A 75 48.37 -17.16 -31.76
C GLY A 75 46.88 -17.23 -31.38
N ARG A 76 45.98 -16.72 -32.24
CA ARG A 76 44.53 -16.89 -32.07
C ARG A 76 44.03 -18.27 -32.51
N MET A 77 44.62 -18.85 -33.53
CA MET A 77 44.19 -20.16 -34.04
C MET A 77 44.71 -21.29 -33.14
N SER A 78 45.92 -21.16 -32.57
CA SER A 78 46.47 -22.10 -31.62
C SER A 78 45.72 -22.13 -30.27
N SER A 79 45.14 -21.02 -29.85
CA SER A 79 44.28 -20.98 -28.68
C SER A 79 42.85 -21.48 -28.94
N ALA A 80 42.49 -21.71 -30.20
CA ALA A 80 41.14 -22.22 -30.59
C ALA A 80 41.14 -23.74 -30.78
N GLU A 81 42.31 -24.43 -30.80
CA GLU A 81 42.42 -25.87 -31.07
C GLU A 81 42.76 -26.75 -29.88
N GLU A 82 43.07 -26.23 -28.70
CA GLU A 82 42.98 -26.98 -27.45
C GLU A 82 41.73 -26.57 -26.69
N LYS A 83 40.54 -27.00 -27.17
CA LYS A 83 39.42 -27.21 -26.27
C LYS A 83 39.88 -28.20 -25.21
N PRO A 84 39.87 -27.87 -23.91
CA PRO A 84 39.94 -28.91 -22.92
C PRO A 84 38.76 -29.84 -23.22
N GLU A 85 39.04 -31.08 -23.67
CA GLU A 85 38.06 -32.15 -23.77
C GLU A 85 37.59 -32.45 -22.35
N PHE A 86 36.59 -31.70 -21.91
CA PHE A 86 35.80 -32.08 -20.76
C PHE A 86 35.05 -33.35 -21.13
N PRO A 87 35.13 -34.42 -20.31
CA PRO A 87 34.43 -35.66 -20.62
C PRO A 87 32.96 -35.38 -20.88
N SER A 88 32.47 -35.84 -22.03
CA SER A 88 31.08 -35.67 -22.49
C SER A 88 30.06 -36.35 -21.55
N SER A 89 30.46 -36.94 -20.46
CA SER A 89 29.69 -37.62 -19.46
C SER A 89 30.04 -37.16 -18.05
N VAL A 90 30.06 -35.86 -17.79
CA VAL A 90 29.99 -35.37 -16.41
C VAL A 90 28.58 -35.63 -15.94
N VAL A 91 28.41 -36.64 -15.10
CA VAL A 91 27.17 -36.86 -14.36
C VAL A 91 26.96 -35.63 -13.48
N MET A 92 26.17 -34.70 -13.96
CA MET A 92 25.76 -33.50 -13.19
C MET A 92 25.02 -34.01 -11.97
N SER A 93 25.66 -33.98 -10.81
CA SER A 93 24.95 -34.25 -9.57
C SER A 93 23.92 -33.17 -9.38
N HIS A 94 22.64 -33.53 -9.41
CA HIS A 94 21.57 -32.65 -9.01
C HIS A 94 21.75 -32.31 -7.53
N SER A 95 22.49 -31.25 -7.23
CA SER A 95 22.79 -30.81 -5.87
C SER A 95 21.69 -29.95 -5.28
N LEU A 96 20.44 -30.16 -5.74
CA LEU A 96 19.29 -29.44 -5.21
C LEU A 96 18.97 -29.91 -3.78
N PRO A 97 18.70 -29.00 -2.85
CA PRO A 97 18.13 -29.34 -1.56
C PRO A 97 16.82 -30.13 -1.73
N PRO A 98 16.48 -31.06 -0.81
CA PRO A 98 15.21 -31.79 -0.88
C PRO A 98 14.03 -30.84 -0.68
N VAL A 99 12.91 -31.09 -1.37
CA VAL A 99 11.63 -30.43 -1.11
C VAL A 99 11.00 -31.13 0.10
N LEU A 100 10.99 -30.49 1.26
CA LEU A 100 10.51 -31.05 2.51
C LEU A 100 9.00 -30.85 2.73
N VAL A 101 8.41 -29.81 2.12
CA VAL A 101 6.99 -29.49 2.20
C VAL A 101 6.52 -29.06 0.81
N GLU A 102 5.36 -29.55 0.40
CA GLU A 102 4.77 -29.14 -0.87
C GLU A 102 4.51 -27.61 -0.87
N LEU A 103 4.91 -26.95 -1.95
CA LEU A 103 4.82 -25.50 -2.07
C LEU A 103 3.37 -25.07 -2.30
N THR A 104 2.70 -24.68 -1.23
CA THR A 104 1.29 -24.27 -1.22
C THR A 104 1.15 -22.78 -1.50
N GLY A 105 0.19 -22.39 -2.36
CA GLY A 105 -0.21 -21.00 -2.58
C GLY A 105 0.78 -20.16 -3.41
N ARG A 106 1.60 -20.81 -4.25
CA ARG A 106 2.58 -20.17 -5.15
C ARG A 106 2.41 -20.59 -6.60
N GLU A 107 1.19 -20.89 -6.99
CA GLU A 107 0.88 -21.39 -8.33
C GLU A 107 1.23 -20.36 -9.41
N ALA A 108 0.93 -19.08 -9.17
CA ALA A 108 1.20 -18.00 -10.10
C ALA A 108 2.71 -17.77 -10.29
N GLU A 109 3.49 -17.77 -9.21
CA GLU A 109 4.93 -17.62 -9.25
C GLU A 109 5.61 -18.83 -9.92
N ARG A 110 5.10 -20.04 -9.64
CA ARG A 110 5.54 -21.28 -10.30
C ARG A 110 5.31 -21.24 -11.81
N GLU A 111 4.16 -20.74 -12.25
CA GLU A 111 3.83 -20.56 -13.67
C GLU A 111 4.74 -19.52 -14.34
N GLN A 112 5.05 -18.41 -13.67
CA GLN A 112 5.97 -17.40 -14.16
C GLN A 112 7.38 -17.99 -14.35
N LEU A 113 7.92 -18.72 -13.37
CA LEU A 113 9.23 -19.37 -13.51
C LEU A 113 9.25 -20.43 -14.63
N THR A 114 8.12 -21.12 -14.84
CA THR A 114 7.96 -22.05 -15.96
C THR A 114 8.02 -21.34 -17.31
N ARG A 115 7.40 -20.16 -17.43
CA ARG A 115 7.49 -19.32 -18.65
C ARG A 115 8.93 -18.82 -18.86
N PHE A 116 9.60 -18.33 -17.83
CA PHE A 116 10.99 -17.89 -17.93
C PHE A 116 11.92 -19.01 -18.39
N ALA A 117 11.71 -20.24 -17.92
CA ALA A 117 12.48 -21.40 -18.37
C ALA A 117 12.21 -21.75 -19.84
N ALA A 118 10.96 -21.62 -20.31
CA ALA A 118 10.61 -21.82 -21.71
C ALA A 118 11.22 -20.77 -22.63
N GLU A 119 11.22 -19.50 -22.21
CA GLU A 119 11.88 -18.42 -22.94
C GLU A 119 13.40 -18.60 -22.99
N ALA A 120 14.03 -19.06 -21.89
CA ALA A 120 15.46 -19.29 -21.83
C ALA A 120 15.91 -20.40 -22.80
N ALA A 121 15.12 -21.47 -22.93
CA ALA A 121 15.43 -22.59 -23.84
C ALA A 121 15.53 -22.18 -25.32
N SER A 122 14.86 -21.08 -25.72
CA SER A 122 14.87 -20.54 -27.07
C SER A 122 15.73 -19.28 -27.23
N ALA A 123 16.33 -18.78 -26.16
CA ALA A 123 17.08 -17.54 -26.15
C ALA A 123 18.49 -17.72 -26.71
N SER A 124 18.94 -16.75 -27.51
CA SER A 124 20.34 -16.70 -28.04
C SER A 124 21.34 -16.12 -27.02
N HIS A 125 20.89 -15.71 -25.83
CA HIS A 125 21.68 -15.10 -24.78
C HIS A 125 21.17 -15.54 -23.40
N LEU A 126 22.01 -15.38 -22.39
CA LEU A 126 21.68 -15.68 -20.99
C LEU A 126 20.37 -15.03 -20.56
N GLN A 127 19.53 -15.78 -19.90
CA GLN A 127 18.35 -15.26 -19.21
C GLN A 127 18.59 -15.24 -17.70
N VAL A 128 18.25 -14.11 -17.07
CA VAL A 128 18.38 -13.92 -15.62
C VAL A 128 17.03 -13.59 -15.04
N ALA A 129 16.62 -14.34 -14.01
CA ALA A 129 15.42 -14.11 -13.23
C ALA A 129 15.81 -13.81 -11.78
N VAL A 130 15.44 -12.62 -11.27
CA VAL A 130 15.62 -12.24 -9.87
C VAL A 130 14.32 -12.51 -9.11
N VAL A 131 14.40 -13.39 -8.10
CA VAL A 131 13.31 -13.71 -7.17
C VAL A 131 13.59 -12.99 -5.86
N HIS A 132 12.83 -11.93 -5.56
CA HIS A 132 13.07 -11.10 -4.38
C HIS A 132 11.83 -10.98 -3.50
N GLY A 133 12.01 -10.53 -2.25
CA GLY A 133 10.92 -10.34 -1.31
C GLY A 133 11.34 -10.44 0.15
N PRO A 134 10.42 -10.23 1.11
CA PRO A 134 10.76 -10.16 2.52
C PRO A 134 11.37 -11.46 3.07
N PRO A 135 12.12 -11.37 4.19
CA PRO A 135 12.63 -12.55 4.89
C PRO A 135 11.48 -13.50 5.27
N GLY A 136 11.69 -14.82 5.09
CA GLY A 136 10.66 -15.81 5.43
C GLY A 136 9.52 -15.98 4.42
N ALA A 137 9.50 -15.25 3.29
CA ALA A 137 8.48 -15.37 2.24
C ALA A 137 8.54 -16.66 1.40
N GLY A 138 9.59 -17.46 1.53
CA GLY A 138 9.71 -18.74 0.83
C GLY A 138 10.43 -18.68 -0.53
N LYS A 139 11.27 -17.66 -0.79
CA LYS A 139 12.03 -17.49 -2.04
C LYS A 139 12.90 -18.71 -2.39
N THR A 140 13.70 -19.17 -1.43
CA THR A 140 14.55 -20.37 -1.58
C THR A 140 13.70 -21.60 -1.88
N ALA A 141 12.58 -21.80 -1.17
CA ALA A 141 11.67 -22.93 -1.42
C ALA A 141 11.09 -22.89 -2.85
N LEU A 142 10.71 -21.71 -3.34
CA LEU A 142 10.23 -21.52 -4.70
C LEU A 142 11.33 -21.80 -5.75
N ALA A 143 12.57 -21.35 -5.51
CA ALA A 143 13.69 -21.59 -6.41
C ALA A 143 14.10 -23.06 -6.44
N VAL A 144 14.07 -23.75 -5.30
CA VAL A 144 14.32 -25.20 -5.19
C VAL A 144 13.23 -26.00 -5.89
N ASP A 145 11.94 -25.67 -5.67
CA ASP A 145 10.82 -26.30 -6.40
C ASP A 145 10.97 -26.11 -7.92
N ALA A 146 11.34 -24.91 -8.36
CA ALA A 146 11.61 -24.64 -9.76
C ALA A 146 12.78 -25.50 -10.28
N GLY A 147 13.86 -25.65 -9.50
CA GLY A 147 14.99 -26.52 -9.82
C GLY A 147 14.56 -27.97 -10.05
N HIS A 148 13.78 -28.54 -9.15
CA HIS A 148 13.27 -29.91 -9.27
C HIS A 148 12.34 -30.13 -10.46
N ARG A 149 11.45 -29.16 -10.71
CA ARG A 149 10.43 -29.28 -11.78
C ARG A 149 10.95 -28.95 -13.16
N LEU A 150 11.86 -27.99 -13.26
CA LEU A 150 12.31 -27.44 -14.53
C LEU A 150 13.70 -27.94 -14.92
N GLY A 151 14.48 -28.48 -13.98
CA GLY A 151 15.85 -28.92 -14.23
C GLY A 151 15.98 -29.92 -15.38
N THR A 152 15.00 -30.80 -15.58
CA THR A 152 14.97 -31.75 -16.68
C THR A 152 14.75 -31.14 -18.07
N ARG A 153 14.39 -29.88 -18.13
CA ARG A 153 14.24 -29.11 -19.40
C ARG A 153 15.57 -28.57 -19.92
N PHE A 154 16.61 -28.55 -19.07
CA PHE A 154 17.93 -28.09 -19.40
C PHE A 154 18.84 -29.29 -19.67
N ALA A 155 19.44 -29.33 -20.88
CA ALA A 155 20.20 -30.48 -21.35
C ALA A 155 21.39 -30.88 -20.42
N ASP A 156 22.02 -29.85 -19.83
CA ASP A 156 23.15 -30.01 -18.93
C ASP A 156 22.76 -29.97 -17.44
N GLY A 157 21.45 -30.04 -17.11
CA GLY A 157 20.93 -30.22 -15.76
C GLY A 157 20.72 -28.94 -14.97
N CYS A 158 20.66 -29.08 -13.65
CA CYS A 158 20.41 -28.00 -12.70
C CYS A 158 21.49 -27.98 -11.61
N VAL A 159 22.00 -26.79 -11.29
CA VAL A 159 22.98 -26.58 -10.23
C VAL A 159 22.46 -25.53 -9.24
N PHE A 160 22.55 -25.84 -7.95
CA PHE A 160 22.20 -24.95 -6.85
C PHE A 160 23.47 -24.53 -6.09
N LEU A 161 23.53 -23.21 -5.80
CA LEU A 161 24.59 -22.66 -4.96
C LEU A 161 24.04 -21.61 -4.02
N ASP A 162 24.18 -21.82 -2.72
CA ASP A 162 23.96 -20.79 -1.71
C ASP A 162 25.16 -19.83 -1.68
N LEU A 163 24.91 -18.56 -2.01
CA LEU A 163 25.88 -17.47 -2.02
C LEU A 163 26.17 -16.92 -0.62
N ARG A 164 25.43 -17.35 0.40
CA ARG A 164 25.59 -16.92 1.79
C ARG A 164 25.59 -15.39 1.96
N GLY A 165 24.76 -14.70 1.18
CA GLY A 165 24.75 -13.25 1.13
C GLY A 165 24.45 -12.57 2.46
N MET A 166 23.82 -13.31 3.38
CA MET A 166 23.43 -12.81 4.71
C MET A 166 24.40 -13.25 5.83
N ASP A 167 25.44 -14.01 5.51
CA ASP A 167 26.46 -14.42 6.48
C ASP A 167 27.43 -13.25 6.76
N ALA A 168 28.14 -13.31 7.91
CA ALA A 168 29.17 -12.32 8.25
C ALA A 168 30.29 -12.26 7.18
N GLU A 169 30.56 -13.39 6.53
CA GLU A 169 31.49 -13.52 5.38
C GLU A 169 30.72 -14.10 4.19
N PRO A 170 30.08 -13.25 3.34
CA PRO A 170 29.44 -13.72 2.13
C PRO A 170 30.41 -14.44 1.19
N LEU A 171 29.88 -15.38 0.42
CA LEU A 171 30.69 -16.11 -0.54
C LEU A 171 31.18 -15.16 -1.64
N THR A 172 32.51 -15.02 -1.79
CA THR A 172 33.05 -14.15 -2.84
C THR A 172 32.81 -14.75 -4.22
N PRO A 173 32.75 -13.93 -5.32
CA PRO A 173 32.55 -14.47 -6.67
C PRO A 173 33.51 -15.52 -7.10
N GLU A 174 34.80 -15.41 -6.75
CA GLU A 174 35.82 -16.40 -7.05
C GLU A 174 35.65 -17.72 -6.28
N ARG A 175 35.16 -17.66 -5.02
CA ARG A 175 34.84 -18.87 -4.24
C ARG A 175 33.56 -19.52 -4.78
N ALA A 176 32.60 -18.70 -5.24
CA ALA A 176 31.37 -19.18 -5.89
C ALA A 176 31.70 -19.89 -7.21
N ALA A 177 32.52 -19.27 -8.08
CA ALA A 177 32.99 -19.88 -9.32
C ALA A 177 33.74 -21.18 -9.07
N HIS A 178 34.61 -21.24 -8.04
CA HIS A 178 35.31 -22.46 -7.65
C HIS A 178 34.33 -23.60 -7.29
N ARG A 179 33.33 -23.34 -6.48
CA ARG A 179 32.31 -24.34 -6.11
C ARG A 179 31.48 -24.78 -7.32
N LEU A 180 31.10 -23.85 -8.20
CA LEU A 180 30.38 -24.14 -9.43
C LEU A 180 31.22 -25.02 -10.36
N LEU A 181 32.52 -24.72 -10.57
CA LEU A 181 33.43 -25.55 -11.36
C LEU A 181 33.47 -26.99 -10.82
N ARG A 182 33.58 -27.16 -9.52
CA ARG A 182 33.53 -28.49 -8.88
C ARG A 182 32.17 -29.18 -9.09
N SER A 183 31.07 -28.47 -8.97
CA SER A 183 29.75 -29.03 -9.23
C SER A 183 29.58 -29.47 -10.69
N PHE A 184 30.31 -28.82 -11.61
CA PHE A 184 30.39 -29.20 -13.02
C PHE A 184 31.44 -30.33 -13.27
N GLY A 185 32.02 -30.90 -12.23
CA GLY A 185 32.94 -32.06 -12.31
C GLY A 185 34.38 -31.71 -12.71
N VAL A 186 34.76 -30.43 -12.62
CA VAL A 186 36.16 -30.04 -12.87
C VAL A 186 37.05 -30.51 -11.70
N ASP A 187 38.15 -31.23 -12.02
CA ASP A 187 39.11 -31.70 -11.00
C ASP A 187 39.78 -30.50 -10.29
N GLU A 188 39.91 -30.60 -8.98
CA GLU A 188 40.52 -29.56 -8.14
C GLU A 188 41.89 -29.07 -8.68
N ARG A 189 42.68 -29.99 -9.28
CA ARG A 189 44.00 -29.70 -9.85
C ARG A 189 43.92 -28.84 -11.13
N GLN A 190 42.79 -28.83 -11.81
CA GLN A 190 42.55 -28.07 -13.04
C GLN A 190 41.98 -26.67 -12.77
N ILE A 191 41.51 -26.40 -11.54
CA ILE A 191 40.97 -25.10 -11.16
C ILE A 191 42.13 -24.13 -10.89
N PRO A 192 42.24 -23.03 -11.66
CA PRO A 192 43.30 -22.05 -11.45
C PRO A 192 43.25 -21.41 -10.06
N ALA A 193 44.38 -21.08 -9.50
CA ALA A 193 44.46 -20.33 -8.24
C ALA A 193 44.13 -18.86 -8.44
N ASP A 194 44.47 -18.28 -9.61
CA ASP A 194 44.20 -16.91 -9.95
C ASP A 194 42.67 -16.68 -10.12
N ARG A 195 42.20 -15.50 -9.69
CA ARG A 195 40.78 -15.14 -9.72
C ARG A 195 40.22 -15.02 -11.13
N ASP A 196 40.95 -14.29 -11.98
CA ASP A 196 40.47 -13.95 -13.32
C ASP A 196 40.54 -15.19 -14.23
N ASP A 197 41.58 -16.02 -14.08
CA ASP A 197 41.67 -17.30 -14.79
C ASP A 197 40.57 -18.27 -14.36
N LYS A 198 40.21 -18.30 -13.07
CA LYS A 198 39.13 -19.13 -12.55
C LYS A 198 37.75 -18.72 -13.10
N LEU A 199 37.44 -17.41 -13.12
CA LEU A 199 36.20 -16.89 -13.73
C LEU A 199 36.19 -17.13 -15.23
N SER A 200 37.35 -17.00 -15.92
CA SER A 200 37.49 -17.29 -17.33
C SER A 200 37.22 -18.76 -17.65
N LEU A 201 37.74 -19.68 -16.85
CA LEU A 201 37.47 -21.11 -16.97
C LEU A 201 35.99 -21.42 -16.76
N TYR A 202 35.36 -20.82 -15.74
CA TYR A 202 33.93 -20.97 -15.45
C TYR A 202 33.09 -20.47 -16.60
N HIS A 203 33.36 -19.29 -17.14
CA HIS A 203 32.64 -18.72 -18.29
C HIS A 203 32.87 -19.57 -19.56
N SER A 204 34.07 -20.08 -19.78
CA SER A 204 34.36 -20.96 -20.91
C SER A 204 33.57 -22.26 -20.83
N LEU A 205 33.47 -22.83 -19.65
CA LEU A 205 32.72 -24.07 -19.40
C LEU A 205 31.21 -23.93 -19.64
N LEU A 206 30.65 -22.76 -19.28
CA LEU A 206 29.21 -22.52 -19.44
C LEU A 206 28.81 -22.12 -20.87
N ARG A 207 29.75 -21.64 -21.68
CA ARG A 207 29.46 -21.04 -23.01
C ARG A 207 28.62 -21.91 -23.93
N ASP A 208 28.86 -23.20 -23.91
CA ASP A 208 28.24 -24.18 -24.80
C ASP A 208 27.26 -25.11 -24.03
N ARG A 209 26.78 -24.69 -22.86
CA ARG A 209 25.90 -25.50 -22.00
C ARG A 209 24.56 -24.84 -21.77
N ALA A 210 23.50 -25.64 -21.68
CA ALA A 210 22.17 -25.25 -21.34
C ALA A 210 21.84 -25.73 -19.92
N VAL A 211 21.95 -24.84 -18.92
CA VAL A 211 21.86 -25.17 -17.48
C VAL A 211 20.81 -24.31 -16.81
N LEU A 212 20.12 -24.89 -15.84
CA LEU A 212 19.39 -24.10 -14.82
C LEU A 212 20.36 -23.85 -13.63
N LEU A 213 20.78 -22.62 -13.46
CA LEU A 213 21.64 -22.22 -12.34
C LEU A 213 20.83 -21.47 -11.29
N VAL A 214 20.73 -22.02 -10.09
CA VAL A 214 20.08 -21.39 -8.94
C VAL A 214 21.15 -20.82 -8.02
N LEU A 215 21.23 -19.49 -7.96
CA LEU A 215 22.09 -18.72 -7.05
C LEU A 215 21.23 -18.20 -5.90
N ASP A 216 21.22 -18.93 -4.80
CA ASP A 216 20.37 -18.61 -3.66
C ASP A 216 21.04 -17.62 -2.69
N ASN A 217 20.22 -16.79 -2.04
CA ASN A 217 20.64 -15.90 -0.97
C ASN A 217 21.77 -14.93 -1.35
N ALA A 218 21.60 -14.20 -2.47
CA ALA A 218 22.53 -13.18 -2.93
C ALA A 218 22.43 -11.90 -2.06
N ALA A 219 23.61 -11.33 -1.70
CA ALA A 219 23.69 -10.08 -0.94
C ALA A 219 23.43 -8.85 -1.81
N ASN A 220 24.11 -8.76 -2.96
CA ASN A 220 24.14 -7.60 -3.83
C ASN A 220 24.57 -7.98 -5.25
N GLU A 221 24.50 -7.02 -6.17
CA GLU A 221 24.84 -7.19 -7.58
C GLU A 221 26.34 -7.51 -7.82
N PRO A 222 27.31 -6.88 -7.11
CA PRO A 222 28.74 -7.23 -7.26
C PRO A 222 29.05 -8.71 -6.97
N GLN A 223 28.27 -9.37 -6.10
CA GLN A 223 28.42 -10.79 -5.83
C GLN A 223 27.95 -11.67 -7.00
N VAL A 224 26.88 -11.27 -7.69
CA VAL A 224 26.23 -12.06 -8.74
C VAL A 224 26.81 -11.78 -10.13
N ARG A 225 27.07 -10.50 -10.46
CA ARG A 225 27.45 -10.06 -11.82
C ARG A 225 28.64 -10.84 -12.40
N PRO A 226 29.72 -11.14 -11.66
CA PRO A 226 30.85 -11.92 -12.20
C PRO A 226 30.50 -13.40 -12.50
N LEU A 227 29.37 -13.91 -11.98
CA LEU A 227 28.92 -15.29 -12.21
C LEU A 227 27.99 -15.41 -13.43
N LEU A 228 27.61 -14.30 -14.06
CA LEU A 228 26.75 -14.28 -15.24
C LEU A 228 27.63 -14.48 -16.50
N ALA A 229 27.60 -15.69 -17.03
CA ALA A 229 28.30 -16.03 -18.25
C ALA A 229 27.39 -15.97 -19.47
N SER A 230 27.91 -15.54 -20.62
CA SER A 230 27.15 -15.58 -21.88
C SER A 230 26.93 -17.03 -22.30
N SER A 231 25.74 -17.57 -22.08
CA SER A 231 25.38 -18.97 -22.34
C SER A 231 23.96 -19.04 -22.90
N PRO A 232 23.78 -19.32 -24.21
CA PRO A 232 22.46 -19.56 -24.80
C PRO A 232 21.79 -20.78 -24.17
N GLY A 233 20.46 -20.70 -23.99
CA GLY A 233 19.71 -21.80 -23.40
C GLY A 233 19.86 -21.96 -21.87
N THR A 234 20.59 -21.08 -21.19
CA THR A 234 20.78 -21.08 -19.73
C THR A 234 19.83 -20.08 -19.08
N LEU A 235 19.22 -20.52 -17.96
CA LEU A 235 18.47 -19.66 -17.04
C LEU A 235 19.23 -19.57 -15.70
N VAL A 236 19.52 -18.36 -15.27
CA VAL A 236 20.03 -18.10 -13.91
C VAL A 236 18.88 -17.55 -13.06
N VAL A 237 18.52 -18.27 -12.02
CA VAL A 237 17.57 -17.84 -11.00
C VAL A 237 18.34 -17.35 -9.78
N VAL A 238 18.23 -16.07 -9.47
CA VAL A 238 18.88 -15.46 -8.31
C VAL A 238 17.84 -15.18 -7.25
N THR A 239 17.99 -15.72 -6.04
CA THR A 239 17.14 -15.29 -4.93
C THR A 239 17.86 -14.26 -4.07
N SER A 240 17.16 -13.24 -3.62
CA SER A 240 17.69 -12.22 -2.73
C SER A 240 16.62 -11.65 -1.81
N ARG A 241 17.03 -11.06 -0.69
CA ARG A 241 16.16 -10.21 0.11
C ARG A 241 16.05 -8.82 -0.49
N ASN A 242 17.04 -8.41 -1.28
CA ASN A 242 17.11 -7.13 -1.98
C ASN A 242 16.56 -7.25 -3.41
N THR A 243 16.10 -6.15 -3.96
CA THR A 243 15.52 -6.09 -5.32
C THR A 243 16.57 -6.28 -6.43
N LEU A 244 17.85 -6.06 -6.14
CA LEU A 244 18.98 -6.14 -7.06
C LEU A 244 18.74 -5.36 -8.37
N THR A 245 18.30 -4.11 -8.24
CA THR A 245 17.90 -3.28 -9.39
C THR A 245 19.02 -2.98 -10.37
N GLY A 246 20.26 -2.95 -9.90
CA GLY A 246 21.48 -2.76 -10.73
C GLY A 246 21.93 -4.01 -11.49
N LEU A 247 21.21 -5.13 -11.43
CA LEU A 247 21.52 -6.34 -12.19
C LEU A 247 20.69 -6.33 -13.49
N ASP A 248 21.35 -6.63 -14.63
CA ASP A 248 20.70 -6.80 -15.92
C ASP A 248 19.86 -8.09 -15.94
N ALA A 249 18.69 -8.05 -15.30
CA ALA A 249 17.76 -9.16 -15.22
C ALA A 249 16.50 -8.83 -16.02
N ARG A 250 16.19 -9.67 -17.03
CA ARG A 250 14.99 -9.53 -17.83
C ARG A 250 13.73 -9.84 -17.04
N HIS A 251 13.82 -10.76 -16.09
CA HIS A 251 12.69 -11.23 -15.30
C HIS A 251 12.90 -10.87 -13.83
N ARG A 252 11.87 -10.26 -13.24
CA ARG A 252 11.82 -9.95 -11.82
C ARG A 252 10.54 -10.50 -11.22
N LEU A 253 10.67 -11.32 -10.19
CA LEU A 253 9.56 -11.97 -9.52
C LEU A 253 9.56 -11.56 -8.05
N ALA A 254 8.61 -10.72 -7.69
CA ALA A 254 8.39 -10.36 -6.29
C ALA A 254 7.61 -11.47 -5.60
N VAL A 255 8.19 -12.07 -4.56
CA VAL A 255 7.53 -13.10 -3.73
C VAL A 255 7.00 -12.42 -2.47
N GLY A 256 5.70 -12.13 -2.48
CA GLY A 256 5.00 -11.52 -1.35
C GLY A 256 4.61 -12.51 -0.26
N LEU A 257 3.73 -12.05 0.63
CA LEU A 257 3.11 -12.87 1.67
C LEU A 257 1.97 -13.69 1.09
N LEU A 258 1.55 -14.73 1.78
CA LEU A 258 0.42 -15.55 1.35
C LEU A 258 -0.90 -14.85 1.70
N PRO A 259 -1.91 -14.84 0.81
CA PRO A 259 -3.27 -14.46 1.16
C PRO A 259 -3.85 -15.39 2.22
N LEU A 260 -4.90 -14.95 2.91
CA LEU A 260 -5.43 -15.65 4.09
C LEU A 260 -5.85 -17.10 3.80
N ASP A 261 -6.55 -17.32 2.68
CA ASP A 261 -6.98 -18.67 2.24
C ASP A 261 -5.80 -19.63 2.03
N ARG A 262 -4.73 -19.12 1.41
CA ARG A 262 -3.49 -19.88 1.17
C ARG A 262 -2.68 -20.08 2.45
N SER A 263 -2.74 -19.11 3.38
CA SER A 263 -2.11 -19.24 4.70
C SER A 263 -2.78 -20.33 5.53
N VAL A 264 -4.10 -20.41 5.52
CA VAL A 264 -4.89 -21.47 6.17
C VAL A 264 -4.60 -22.84 5.53
N ALA A 265 -4.51 -22.91 4.20
CA ALA A 265 -4.15 -24.13 3.50
C ALA A 265 -2.74 -24.62 3.86
N LEU A 266 -1.74 -23.72 3.93
CA LEU A 266 -0.39 -24.08 4.37
C LEU A 266 -0.38 -24.58 5.83
N LEU A 267 -1.13 -23.92 6.70
CA LEU A 267 -1.28 -24.35 8.09
C LEU A 267 -1.89 -25.77 8.16
N GLY A 268 -2.89 -26.07 7.34
CA GLY A 268 -3.51 -27.40 7.21
C GLY A 268 -2.55 -28.46 6.74
N ALA A 269 -1.74 -28.16 5.72
CA ALA A 269 -0.71 -29.06 5.20
C ALA A 269 0.35 -29.44 6.27
N VAL A 270 0.63 -28.53 7.23
CA VAL A 270 1.63 -28.78 8.27
C VAL A 270 1.03 -29.32 9.57
N ALA A 271 -0.09 -28.75 10.04
CA ALA A 271 -0.71 -29.09 11.33
C ALA A 271 -1.74 -30.22 11.22
N GLY A 272 -2.20 -30.53 10.00
CA GLY A 272 -3.26 -31.49 9.70
C GLY A 272 -4.55 -30.80 9.25
N GLU A 273 -5.10 -31.22 8.09
CA GLU A 273 -6.32 -30.64 7.51
C GLU A 273 -7.55 -30.84 8.42
N ASP A 274 -7.69 -32.02 9.04
CA ASP A 274 -8.77 -32.31 9.98
C ASP A 274 -8.79 -31.35 11.19
N ARG A 275 -7.62 -30.94 11.64
CA ARG A 275 -7.48 -29.99 12.75
C ARG A 275 -7.93 -28.58 12.37
N VAL A 276 -7.56 -28.15 11.17
CA VAL A 276 -7.98 -26.85 10.64
C VAL A 276 -9.49 -26.86 10.37
N ALA A 277 -10.03 -27.95 9.83
CA ALA A 277 -11.46 -28.12 9.60
C ALA A 277 -12.28 -28.14 10.90
N ALA A 278 -11.70 -28.61 12.01
CA ALA A 278 -12.35 -28.61 13.31
C ALA A 278 -12.40 -27.22 13.99
N GLU A 279 -11.46 -26.32 13.65
CA GLU A 279 -11.34 -24.99 14.25
C GLU A 279 -11.12 -23.90 13.18
N PRO A 280 -12.02 -23.71 12.19
CA PRO A 280 -11.78 -22.88 11.01
C PRO A 280 -11.57 -21.38 11.34
N GLU A 281 -12.32 -20.85 12.30
CA GLU A 281 -12.18 -19.45 12.76
C GLU A 281 -10.85 -19.22 13.47
N ALA A 282 -10.46 -20.16 14.35
CA ALA A 282 -9.18 -20.09 15.04
C ALA A 282 -8.01 -20.25 14.06
N ALA A 283 -8.13 -21.09 13.04
CA ALA A 283 -7.13 -21.25 11.99
C ALA A 283 -6.95 -19.95 11.18
N SER A 284 -8.05 -19.31 10.81
CA SER A 284 -8.02 -18.01 10.13
C SER A 284 -7.39 -16.92 11.01
N ARG A 285 -7.74 -16.87 12.29
CA ARG A 285 -7.14 -15.94 13.26
C ARG A 285 -5.63 -16.21 13.45
N LEU A 286 -5.23 -17.48 13.57
CA LEU A 286 -3.82 -17.87 13.68
C LEU A 286 -3.03 -17.48 12.43
N ALA A 287 -3.58 -17.74 11.24
CA ALA A 287 -2.98 -17.37 9.96
C ALA A 287 -2.81 -15.85 9.83
N ALA A 288 -3.81 -15.06 10.24
CA ALA A 288 -3.72 -13.60 10.30
C ALA A 288 -2.64 -13.12 11.26
N LEU A 289 -2.54 -13.71 12.46
CA LEU A 289 -1.49 -13.38 13.45
C LEU A 289 -0.08 -13.75 12.98
N CYS A 290 0.07 -14.74 12.09
CA CYS A 290 1.31 -15.05 11.38
C CYS A 290 1.55 -14.10 10.19
N GLY A 291 0.60 -13.22 9.86
CA GLY A 291 0.68 -12.21 8.83
C GLY A 291 0.91 -12.77 7.42
N GLY A 292 0.43 -13.96 7.11
CA GLY A 292 0.65 -14.60 5.82
C GLY A 292 2.11 -14.97 5.52
N MET A 293 2.99 -14.93 6.52
CA MET A 293 4.41 -15.28 6.36
C MET A 293 4.62 -16.79 6.39
N PRO A 294 5.08 -17.44 5.30
CA PRO A 294 5.25 -18.90 5.26
C PRO A 294 6.11 -19.45 6.40
N LEU A 295 7.21 -18.78 6.75
CA LEU A 295 8.07 -19.22 7.85
C LEU A 295 7.33 -19.22 9.19
N ALA A 296 6.53 -18.21 9.48
CA ALA A 296 5.74 -18.12 10.71
C ALA A 296 4.65 -19.19 10.75
N LEU A 297 3.98 -19.44 9.62
CA LEU A 297 2.96 -20.48 9.46
C LEU A 297 3.55 -21.89 9.65
N LEU A 298 4.71 -22.16 9.06
CA LEU A 298 5.45 -23.43 9.25
C LEU A 298 5.81 -23.65 10.72
N ILE A 299 6.33 -22.62 11.38
CA ILE A 299 6.68 -22.68 12.82
C ILE A 299 5.42 -22.94 13.66
N ALA A 300 4.32 -22.22 13.40
CA ALA A 300 3.05 -22.42 14.10
C ALA A 300 2.49 -23.83 13.87
N GLY A 301 2.48 -24.31 12.62
CA GLY A 301 2.06 -25.66 12.27
C GLY A 301 2.91 -26.74 12.95
N ASN A 302 4.24 -26.62 12.92
CA ASN A 302 5.15 -27.53 13.59
C ASN A 302 4.97 -27.57 15.11
N ARG A 303 4.68 -26.41 15.73
CA ARG A 303 4.34 -26.37 17.16
C ARG A 303 3.05 -27.11 17.49
N LEU A 304 2.05 -26.99 16.64
CA LEU A 304 0.80 -27.73 16.79
C LEU A 304 1.02 -29.24 16.58
N THR A 305 1.80 -29.64 15.59
CA THR A 305 2.14 -31.04 15.32
C THR A 305 2.91 -31.68 16.48
N GLY A 306 3.87 -30.95 17.04
CA GLY A 306 4.64 -31.39 18.21
C GLY A 306 3.86 -31.36 19.54
N ARG A 307 2.63 -30.86 19.56
CA ARG A 307 1.75 -30.77 20.73
C ARG A 307 0.32 -31.12 20.39
N PRO A 308 0.00 -32.40 20.22
CA PRO A 308 -1.32 -32.84 19.77
C PRO A 308 -2.48 -32.38 20.66
N GLN A 309 -2.23 -32.16 21.95
CA GLN A 309 -3.22 -31.68 22.92
C GLN A 309 -3.53 -30.17 22.82
N TRP A 310 -2.74 -29.38 22.08
CA TRP A 310 -3.01 -27.98 21.91
C TRP A 310 -4.10 -27.76 20.86
N THR A 311 -5.03 -26.87 21.14
CA THR A 311 -5.98 -26.36 20.13
C THR A 311 -5.34 -25.27 19.28
N ILE A 312 -5.87 -25.03 18.08
CA ILE A 312 -5.43 -23.91 17.25
C ILE A 312 -5.76 -22.59 17.94
N ALA A 313 -6.94 -22.51 18.59
CA ALA A 313 -7.35 -21.36 19.39
C ALA A 313 -6.34 -21.03 20.50
N HIS A 314 -5.85 -22.05 21.24
CA HIS A 314 -4.85 -21.83 22.28
C HIS A 314 -3.55 -21.19 21.76
N LEU A 315 -3.04 -21.65 20.61
CA LEU A 315 -1.85 -21.05 20.01
C LEU A 315 -2.12 -19.64 19.48
N ALA A 316 -3.30 -19.42 18.91
CA ALA A 316 -3.71 -18.09 18.44
C ALA A 316 -3.79 -17.09 19.63
N ASP A 317 -4.31 -17.51 20.78
CA ASP A 317 -4.34 -16.68 21.99
C ASP A 317 -2.93 -16.35 22.51
N GLN A 318 -1.99 -17.29 22.43
CA GLN A 318 -0.58 -17.03 22.78
C GLN A 318 0.07 -16.01 21.83
N LEU A 319 -0.28 -16.04 20.54
CA LEU A 319 0.24 -15.12 19.52
C LEU A 319 -0.48 -13.75 19.50
N ALA A 320 -1.63 -13.65 20.12
CA ALA A 320 -2.35 -12.39 20.27
C ALA A 320 -1.61 -11.38 21.17
N ASP A 321 -0.81 -11.87 22.12
CA ASP A 321 0.10 -11.01 22.90
C ASP A 321 1.29 -10.57 22.00
N GLU A 322 1.25 -9.31 21.58
CA GLU A 322 2.26 -8.73 20.69
C GLU A 322 3.68 -8.83 21.25
N ARG A 323 3.86 -8.60 22.55
CA ARG A 323 5.17 -8.64 23.21
C ARG A 323 5.80 -10.03 23.22
N ARG A 324 4.99 -11.07 23.09
CA ARG A 324 5.44 -12.47 23.11
C ARG A 324 5.43 -13.12 21.73
N ARG A 325 4.81 -12.50 20.74
CA ARG A 325 4.55 -13.08 19.43
C ARG A 325 5.80 -13.66 18.76
N LEU A 326 6.87 -12.89 18.65
CA LEU A 326 8.13 -13.36 18.06
C LEU A 326 8.84 -14.43 18.89
N SER A 327 8.75 -14.35 20.22
CA SER A 327 9.34 -15.38 21.11
C SER A 327 8.59 -16.71 21.01
N VAL A 328 7.29 -16.68 20.72
CA VAL A 328 6.46 -17.86 20.50
C VAL A 328 6.74 -18.46 19.11
N LEU A 329 7.06 -17.64 18.09
CA LEU A 329 7.35 -18.11 16.73
C LEU A 329 8.78 -18.68 16.60
N ARG A 330 9.01 -19.80 17.29
CA ARG A 330 10.24 -20.60 17.19
C ARG A 330 9.93 -22.10 17.25
N ALA A 331 10.63 -22.89 16.44
CA ALA A 331 10.58 -24.35 16.45
C ALA A 331 11.97 -24.91 16.09
N GLY A 332 12.68 -25.48 17.09
CA GLY A 332 14.06 -25.88 16.94
C GLY A 332 14.97 -24.69 16.61
N ASP A 333 15.68 -24.78 15.50
CA ASP A 333 16.56 -23.74 14.94
C ASP A 333 15.80 -22.70 14.09
N LEU A 334 14.55 -22.96 13.74
CA LEU A 334 13.71 -22.03 12.98
C LEU A 334 13.18 -20.93 13.88
N GLN A 335 13.52 -19.68 13.57
CA GLN A 335 13.09 -18.49 14.30
C GLN A 335 12.82 -17.33 13.33
N VAL A 336 11.61 -16.75 13.39
CA VAL A 336 11.24 -15.58 12.59
C VAL A 336 12.12 -14.38 12.97
N ARG A 337 12.36 -14.18 14.27
CA ARG A 337 13.19 -13.11 14.79
C ARG A 337 14.60 -13.11 14.19
N ALA A 338 15.28 -14.28 14.15
CA ALA A 338 16.63 -14.38 13.60
C ALA A 338 16.69 -13.96 12.12
N ALA A 339 15.65 -14.29 11.34
CA ALA A 339 15.57 -13.87 9.95
C ALA A 339 15.45 -12.34 9.79
N PHE A 340 14.77 -11.67 10.71
CA PHE A 340 14.64 -10.21 10.73
C PHE A 340 15.93 -9.54 11.22
N GLU A 341 16.55 -10.05 12.29
CA GLU A 341 17.80 -9.53 12.84
C GLU A 341 18.91 -9.46 11.78
N ILE A 342 19.06 -10.51 10.97
CA ILE A 342 20.06 -10.56 9.90
C ILE A 342 19.87 -9.40 8.90
N SER A 343 18.62 -9.11 8.50
CA SER A 343 18.34 -8.00 7.56
C SER A 343 18.52 -6.63 8.24
N TYR A 344 18.10 -6.51 9.50
CA TYR A 344 18.22 -5.28 10.28
C TYR A 344 19.69 -4.86 10.49
N HIS A 345 20.59 -5.81 10.79
CA HIS A 345 22.01 -5.53 11.01
C HIS A 345 22.78 -5.11 9.75
N GLN A 346 22.18 -5.26 8.57
CA GLN A 346 22.76 -4.80 7.30
C GLN A 346 22.36 -3.39 6.91
N LEU A 347 21.39 -2.81 7.63
CA LEU A 347 20.92 -1.45 7.37
C LEU A 347 21.96 -0.40 7.75
N SER A 348 21.97 0.69 7.01
CA SER A 348 22.66 1.92 7.42
C SER A 348 22.11 2.44 8.76
N PRO A 349 22.86 3.25 9.52
CA PRO A 349 22.36 3.81 10.77
C PRO A 349 21.07 4.60 10.62
N GLY A 350 20.88 5.32 9.51
CA GLY A 350 19.64 6.07 9.19
C GLY A 350 18.45 5.16 8.98
N ALA A 351 18.58 4.15 8.11
CA ALA A 351 17.54 3.18 7.83
C ALA A 351 17.17 2.34 9.07
N ALA A 352 18.17 1.91 9.85
CA ALA A 352 17.93 1.21 11.11
C ALA A 352 17.16 2.08 12.12
N THR A 353 17.47 3.38 12.20
CA THR A 353 16.74 4.32 13.07
C THR A 353 15.31 4.50 12.60
N LEU A 354 15.09 4.72 11.28
CA LEU A 354 13.73 4.81 10.74
C LEU A 354 12.95 3.52 11.02
N PHE A 355 13.55 2.35 10.75
CA PHE A 355 12.90 1.06 10.99
C PHE A 355 12.40 0.91 12.43
N ARG A 356 13.23 1.21 13.44
CA ARG A 356 12.81 1.16 14.85
C ARG A 356 11.64 2.11 15.13
N ARG A 357 11.73 3.36 14.62
CA ARG A 357 10.74 4.41 14.86
C ARG A 357 9.42 4.20 14.11
N LEU A 358 9.35 3.26 13.14
CA LEU A 358 8.07 2.81 12.57
C LEU A 358 7.12 2.26 13.64
N ALA A 359 7.66 1.77 14.75
CA ALA A 359 6.87 1.34 15.92
C ALA A 359 6.01 2.46 16.52
N LEU A 360 6.39 3.72 16.31
CA LEU A 360 5.65 4.90 16.80
C LEU A 360 4.52 5.34 15.88
N VAL A 361 4.48 4.83 14.63
CA VAL A 361 3.46 5.18 13.63
C VAL A 361 2.16 4.47 13.96
N PRO A 362 1.05 5.18 14.22
CA PRO A 362 -0.19 4.54 14.65
C PRO A 362 -0.87 3.70 13.56
N GLY A 363 -0.83 4.16 12.32
CA GLY A 363 -1.49 3.52 11.18
C GLY A 363 -0.70 2.37 10.55
N PRO A 364 -1.30 1.63 9.62
CA PRO A 364 -0.67 0.49 8.95
C PRO A 364 0.38 0.89 7.92
N ASP A 365 0.35 2.12 7.46
CA ASP A 365 1.23 2.68 6.44
C ASP A 365 1.70 4.10 6.79
N LEU A 366 2.68 4.60 6.06
CA LEU A 366 3.24 5.93 6.25
C LEU A 366 3.59 6.59 4.91
N SER A 367 3.51 7.92 4.88
CA SER A 367 4.01 8.75 3.78
C SER A 367 5.50 9.11 3.99
N ALA A 368 6.15 9.59 2.93
CA ALA A 368 7.52 10.13 3.02
C ALA A 368 7.58 11.35 3.98
N ASP A 369 6.57 12.22 3.95
CA ASP A 369 6.47 13.36 4.86
C ASP A 369 6.42 12.91 6.34
N LEU A 370 5.68 11.83 6.64
CA LEU A 370 5.62 11.28 7.98
C LEU A 370 6.97 10.67 8.39
N ALA A 371 7.65 9.97 7.48
CA ALA A 371 8.97 9.42 7.74
C ALA A 371 10.01 10.53 8.04
N ALA A 372 9.92 11.69 7.36
CA ALA A 372 10.77 12.85 7.61
C ALA A 372 10.58 13.46 9.02
N VAL A 373 9.44 13.22 9.67
CA VAL A 373 9.25 13.59 11.09
C VAL A 373 10.02 12.66 12.03
N LEU A 374 10.23 11.41 11.62
CA LEU A 374 10.88 10.38 12.42
C LEU A 374 12.40 10.44 12.37
N VAL A 375 12.97 10.77 11.20
CA VAL A 375 14.43 10.75 10.97
C VAL A 375 14.84 11.75 9.89
N ASP A 376 16.02 12.33 10.03
CA ASP A 376 16.67 13.11 8.97
C ASP A 376 17.16 12.16 7.86
N GLY A 377 17.07 12.54 6.58
CA GLY A 377 17.42 11.69 5.45
C GLY A 377 16.43 10.54 5.24
N ALA A 378 15.14 10.81 5.45
CA ALA A 378 14.08 9.80 5.39
C ALA A 378 13.93 9.17 4.01
N ASP A 379 14.16 9.91 2.92
CA ASP A 379 13.99 9.40 1.56
C ASP A 379 14.97 8.26 1.27
N GLU A 380 16.27 8.46 1.56
CA GLU A 380 17.27 7.42 1.39
C GLU A 380 17.00 6.22 2.31
N ALA A 381 16.56 6.47 3.54
CA ALA A 381 16.23 5.40 4.48
C ALA A 381 15.00 4.59 4.04
N LEU A 382 13.97 5.22 3.46
CA LEU A 382 12.79 4.56 2.90
C LEU A 382 13.15 3.69 1.69
N GLU A 383 13.97 4.21 0.77
CA GLU A 383 14.46 3.44 -0.37
C GLU A 383 15.26 2.21 0.08
N GLU A 384 16.19 2.37 1.03
CA GLU A 384 16.97 1.26 1.57
C GLU A 384 16.09 0.20 2.24
N LEU A 385 15.10 0.62 3.05
CA LEU A 385 14.16 -0.30 3.69
C LEU A 385 13.25 -1.03 2.69
N ALA A 386 12.82 -0.34 1.63
CA ALA A 386 12.05 -0.96 0.55
C ALA A 386 12.90 -1.95 -0.25
N ASP A 387 14.13 -1.59 -0.59
CA ASP A 387 15.08 -2.47 -1.28
C ASP A 387 15.43 -3.71 -0.46
N ALA A 388 15.56 -3.58 0.86
CA ALA A 388 15.75 -4.68 1.79
C ALA A 388 14.48 -5.52 2.02
N ASN A 389 13.35 -5.16 1.40
CA ASN A 389 12.02 -5.75 1.62
C ASN A 389 11.60 -5.79 3.11
N LEU A 390 11.99 -4.77 3.88
CA LEU A 390 11.54 -4.51 5.25
C LEU A 390 10.36 -3.54 5.27
N LEU A 391 10.15 -2.78 4.19
CA LEU A 391 8.92 -2.06 3.88
C LEU A 391 8.37 -2.53 2.54
N GLY A 392 7.06 -2.60 2.43
CA GLY A 392 6.34 -2.77 1.19
C GLY A 392 6.01 -1.41 0.57
N ILE A 393 5.99 -1.33 -0.76
CA ILE A 393 5.49 -0.15 -1.47
C ILE A 393 3.97 -0.33 -1.62
N SER A 394 3.20 0.67 -1.20
CA SER A 394 1.73 0.67 -1.35
C SER A 394 1.32 0.88 -2.81
N GLU A 395 0.10 0.45 -3.16
CA GLU A 395 -0.53 0.80 -4.45
C GLU A 395 -0.72 2.32 -4.58
N THR A 396 -0.85 3.03 -3.46
CA THR A 396 -0.89 4.49 -3.43
C THR A 396 0.53 5.04 -3.56
N PRO A 397 0.85 5.82 -4.61
CA PRO A 397 2.18 6.37 -4.81
C PRO A 397 2.68 7.18 -3.61
N GLY A 398 3.94 7.00 -3.23
CA GLY A 398 4.58 7.69 -2.12
C GLY A 398 4.19 7.18 -0.73
N ARG A 399 3.55 6.01 -0.64
CA ARG A 399 3.23 5.37 0.64
C ARG A 399 3.93 4.02 0.79
N TYR A 400 4.27 3.72 2.04
CA TYR A 400 5.00 2.50 2.43
C TYR A 400 4.22 1.75 3.51
N THR A 401 4.22 0.43 3.43
CA THR A 401 3.54 -0.44 4.40
C THR A 401 4.55 -1.23 5.21
N CYS A 402 4.30 -1.37 6.51
CA CYS A 402 5.10 -2.22 7.38
C CYS A 402 4.29 -3.46 7.77
N HIS A 403 4.84 -4.64 7.50
CA HIS A 403 4.22 -5.90 7.88
C HIS A 403 4.14 -6.05 9.41
N ASP A 404 3.03 -6.58 9.93
CA ASP A 404 2.77 -6.66 11.37
C ASP A 404 3.88 -7.33 12.18
N LEU A 405 4.45 -8.45 11.69
CA LEU A 405 5.58 -9.11 12.37
C LEU A 405 6.86 -8.27 12.35
N LEU A 406 7.09 -7.49 11.29
CA LEU A 406 8.21 -6.53 11.23
C LEU A 406 7.96 -5.36 12.17
N ARG A 407 6.72 -4.92 12.30
CA ARG A 407 6.34 -3.87 13.27
C ARG A 407 6.58 -4.34 14.72
N VAL A 408 6.19 -5.58 15.07
CA VAL A 408 6.50 -6.17 16.39
C VAL A 408 8.02 -6.22 16.62
N PHE A 409 8.79 -6.59 15.60
CA PHE A 409 10.24 -6.56 15.70
C PHE A 409 10.81 -5.15 15.84
N ALA A 410 10.23 -4.16 15.14
CA ALA A 410 10.61 -2.76 15.28
C ALA A 410 10.36 -2.24 16.70
N VAL A 411 9.24 -2.62 17.34
CA VAL A 411 8.96 -2.28 18.76
C VAL A 411 10.05 -2.86 19.69
N GLU A 412 10.40 -4.15 19.54
CA GLU A 412 11.48 -4.75 20.34
C GLU A 412 12.82 -4.02 20.15
N ARG A 413 13.14 -3.64 18.88
CA ARG A 413 14.39 -2.92 18.59
C ARG A 413 14.36 -1.48 19.10
N LEU A 414 13.21 -0.81 19.06
CA LEU A 414 13.06 0.53 19.62
C LEU A 414 13.32 0.54 21.13
N GLU A 415 12.73 -0.44 21.86
CA GLU A 415 12.93 -0.58 23.31
C GLU A 415 14.37 -0.94 23.69
N LEU A 416 15.11 -1.68 22.84
CA LEU A 416 16.45 -2.14 23.13
C LEU A 416 17.54 -1.13 22.73
N ASP A 417 17.35 -0.43 21.62
CA ASP A 417 18.42 0.31 20.93
C ASP A 417 18.28 1.84 21.06
N GLU A 418 17.13 2.37 21.52
CA GLU A 418 16.93 3.81 21.68
C GLU A 418 16.70 4.21 23.13
N ASP A 419 17.20 5.40 23.47
CA ASP A 419 16.97 5.99 24.78
C ASP A 419 15.48 6.32 24.97
N PRO A 420 14.84 5.93 26.09
CA PRO A 420 13.42 6.20 26.33
C PRO A 420 13.03 7.67 26.26
N ASP A 421 13.93 8.59 26.59
CA ASP A 421 13.67 10.03 26.51
C ASP A 421 13.62 10.50 25.05
N VAL A 422 14.52 9.98 24.20
CA VAL A 422 14.49 10.23 22.75
C VAL A 422 13.22 9.66 22.12
N VAL A 423 12.84 8.44 22.48
CA VAL A 423 11.59 7.80 22.02
C VAL A 423 10.38 8.66 22.37
N ARG A 424 10.33 9.19 23.60
CA ARG A 424 9.26 10.08 24.06
C ARG A 424 9.22 11.39 23.27
N GLU A 425 10.38 12.01 23.03
CA GLU A 425 10.49 13.24 22.26
C GLU A 425 10.01 13.04 20.80
N VAL A 426 10.51 12.01 20.13
CA VAL A 426 10.10 11.66 18.75
C VAL A 426 8.60 11.35 18.68
N GLY A 427 8.08 10.57 19.63
CA GLY A 427 6.65 10.26 19.72
C GLY A 427 5.79 11.52 19.93
N THR A 428 6.22 12.45 20.76
CA THR A 428 5.54 13.75 20.95
C THR A 428 5.58 14.58 19.67
N ARG A 429 6.75 14.67 19.02
CA ARG A 429 6.90 15.40 17.75
C ARG A 429 6.01 14.83 16.66
N LEU A 430 5.96 13.51 16.50
CA LEU A 430 5.09 12.82 15.54
C LEU A 430 3.62 13.12 15.81
N ARG A 431 3.16 12.95 17.05
CA ARG A 431 1.78 13.19 17.46
C ARG A 431 1.36 14.64 17.19
N HIS A 432 2.17 15.60 17.61
CA HIS A 432 1.88 17.02 17.39
C HIS A 432 1.88 17.39 15.90
N TRP A 433 2.78 16.80 15.11
CA TRP A 433 2.80 17.00 13.66
C TRP A 433 1.51 16.47 13.02
N LEU A 434 1.12 15.23 13.31
CA LEU A 434 -0.10 14.62 12.77
C LEU A 434 -1.35 15.44 13.12
N LEU A 435 -1.51 15.84 14.38
CA LEU A 435 -2.67 16.63 14.82
C LEU A 435 -2.67 18.02 14.21
N SER A 436 -1.51 18.69 14.11
CA SER A 436 -1.41 20.03 13.53
C SER A 436 -1.70 20.03 12.02
N VAL A 437 -1.19 19.04 11.28
CA VAL A 437 -1.46 18.91 9.85
C VAL A 437 -2.92 18.54 9.61
N ALA A 438 -3.50 17.62 10.40
CA ALA A 438 -4.91 17.28 10.33
C ALA A 438 -5.80 18.50 10.61
N THR A 439 -5.49 19.27 11.66
CA THR A 439 -6.22 20.51 11.99
C THR A 439 -6.15 21.53 10.86
N ARG A 440 -4.97 21.75 10.27
CA ARG A 440 -4.79 22.68 9.15
C ARG A 440 -5.59 22.26 7.92
N ASN A 441 -5.53 20.97 7.54
CA ASN A 441 -6.29 20.44 6.41
C ASN A 441 -7.81 20.50 6.65
N ALA A 442 -8.26 20.21 7.87
CA ALA A 442 -9.66 20.27 8.21
C ALA A 442 -10.23 21.70 8.11
N ARG A 443 -9.47 22.73 8.50
CA ARG A 443 -9.86 24.15 8.36
C ARG A 443 -10.07 24.61 6.93
N MET A 444 -9.52 23.90 5.92
CA MET A 444 -9.80 24.19 4.51
C MET A 444 -11.28 23.99 4.14
N PHE A 445 -12.05 23.32 5.01
CA PHE A 445 -13.49 23.10 4.84
C PHE A 445 -14.35 24.16 5.53
N ASP A 446 -13.76 25.07 6.31
CA ASP A 446 -14.48 26.16 6.93
C ASP A 446 -15.10 27.05 5.84
N HIS A 447 -16.33 27.54 6.06
CA HIS A 447 -17.05 28.37 5.08
C HIS A 447 -16.37 29.70 4.76
N ASP A 448 -15.57 30.20 5.69
CA ASP A 448 -14.82 31.45 5.55
C ASP A 448 -13.42 31.24 4.92
N ALA A 449 -13.04 30.02 4.62
CA ALA A 449 -11.77 29.72 4.00
C ALA A 449 -11.74 30.20 2.54
N ALA A 450 -10.83 31.11 2.22
CA ALA A 450 -10.68 31.72 0.88
C ALA A 450 -9.98 30.82 -0.15
N ASP A 451 -9.93 29.52 0.09
CA ASP A 451 -9.06 28.59 -0.62
C ASP A 451 -9.69 27.99 -1.89
N SER A 452 -8.85 27.62 -2.83
CA SER A 452 -9.28 27.02 -4.09
C SER A 452 -9.91 25.63 -3.89
N VAL A 453 -10.79 25.21 -4.80
CA VAL A 453 -11.39 23.85 -4.82
C VAL A 453 -10.30 22.77 -4.81
N ARG A 454 -9.17 23.01 -5.50
CA ARG A 454 -8.03 22.06 -5.54
C ARG A 454 -7.36 21.89 -4.18
N ASP A 455 -7.30 22.93 -3.37
CA ASP A 455 -6.69 22.87 -2.04
C ASP A 455 -7.59 22.07 -1.09
N ARG A 456 -8.91 22.22 -1.18
CA ARG A 456 -9.89 21.38 -0.43
C ARG A 456 -9.80 19.91 -0.83
N GLU A 457 -9.71 19.58 -2.12
CA GLU A 457 -9.56 18.19 -2.58
C GLU A 457 -8.25 17.58 -2.08
N SER A 458 -7.16 18.33 -2.10
CA SER A 458 -5.86 17.89 -1.59
C SER A 458 -5.90 17.66 -0.09
N ALA A 459 -6.50 18.58 0.67
CA ALA A 459 -6.68 18.49 2.11
C ALA A 459 -7.55 17.28 2.49
N GLY A 460 -8.69 17.07 1.82
CA GLY A 460 -9.58 15.95 2.04
C GLY A 460 -8.92 14.62 1.73
N ARG A 461 -8.15 14.54 0.65
CA ARG A 461 -7.37 13.35 0.30
C ARG A 461 -6.33 13.02 1.37
N TRP A 462 -5.62 14.02 1.89
CA TRP A 462 -4.66 13.82 2.97
C TRP A 462 -5.35 13.31 4.24
N LEU A 463 -6.47 13.93 4.65
CA LEU A 463 -7.23 13.51 5.83
C LEU A 463 -7.72 12.05 5.72
N ALA A 464 -8.14 11.64 4.52
CA ALA A 464 -8.58 10.27 4.26
C ALA A 464 -7.41 9.27 4.27
N LEU A 465 -6.30 9.61 3.64
CA LEU A 465 -5.12 8.72 3.56
C LEU A 465 -4.42 8.56 4.90
N GLU A 466 -4.36 9.61 5.72
CA GLU A 466 -3.71 9.59 7.03
C GLU A 466 -4.70 9.33 8.19
N LEU A 467 -5.92 8.85 7.88
CA LEU A 467 -6.99 8.66 8.87
C LEU A 467 -6.53 7.87 10.10
N GLU A 468 -5.96 6.69 9.92
CA GLU A 468 -5.53 5.84 11.03
C GLU A 468 -4.36 6.47 11.80
N ASN A 469 -3.51 7.23 11.13
CA ASN A 469 -2.37 7.92 11.75
C ASN A 469 -2.84 9.08 12.63
N TRP A 470 -3.66 10.03 12.12
CA TRP A 470 -4.10 11.15 12.94
C TRP A 470 -5.14 10.73 14.01
N ARG A 471 -5.96 9.70 13.73
CA ARG A 471 -6.87 9.12 14.73
C ARG A 471 -6.11 8.47 15.88
N GLY A 472 -5.05 7.71 15.58
CA GLY A 472 -4.18 7.13 16.60
C GLY A 472 -3.44 8.21 17.41
N ALA A 473 -3.00 9.28 16.74
CA ALA A 473 -2.41 10.44 17.43
C ALA A 473 -3.42 11.14 18.35
N LEU A 474 -4.68 11.28 17.94
CA LEU A 474 -5.76 11.82 18.77
C LEU A 474 -5.96 10.99 20.03
N ARG A 475 -6.07 9.66 19.91
CA ARG A 475 -6.22 8.74 21.06
C ARG A 475 -5.07 8.88 22.05
N SER A 476 -3.84 8.90 21.51
CA SER A 476 -2.66 9.09 22.34
C SER A 476 -2.66 10.46 23.04
N ALA A 477 -3.08 11.53 22.37
CA ALA A 477 -3.22 12.86 22.98
C ALA A 477 -4.27 12.90 24.09
N VAL A 478 -5.39 12.19 23.91
CA VAL A 478 -6.43 12.04 24.95
C VAL A 478 -5.87 11.31 26.18
N GLU A 479 -5.16 10.20 25.98
CA GLU A 479 -4.55 9.43 27.07
C GLU A 479 -3.50 10.24 27.86
N LEU A 480 -2.77 11.11 27.17
CA LEU A 480 -1.74 11.97 27.77
C LEU A 480 -2.28 13.28 28.33
N GLY A 481 -3.57 13.58 28.17
CA GLY A 481 -4.19 14.81 28.63
C GLY A 481 -3.78 16.07 27.86
N GLU A 482 -3.41 15.95 26.59
CA GLU A 482 -3.05 17.07 25.71
C GLU A 482 -4.33 17.77 25.19
N HIS A 483 -5.09 18.34 26.12
CA HIS A 483 -6.45 18.87 25.86
C HIS A 483 -6.51 19.97 24.79
N GLU A 484 -5.51 20.84 24.70
CA GLU A 484 -5.48 21.93 23.71
C GLU A 484 -5.43 21.39 22.27
N GLN A 485 -4.57 20.39 22.02
CA GLN A 485 -4.41 19.77 20.71
C GLN A 485 -5.67 18.97 20.31
N VAL A 486 -6.23 18.21 21.27
CA VAL A 486 -7.48 17.46 21.07
C VAL A 486 -8.63 18.40 20.70
N LEU A 487 -8.82 19.49 21.45
CA LEU A 487 -9.85 20.46 21.19
C LEU A 487 -9.65 21.18 19.85
N ALA A 488 -8.42 21.58 19.54
CA ALA A 488 -8.11 22.25 18.28
C ALA A 488 -8.46 21.40 17.05
N LEU A 489 -8.12 20.09 17.10
CA LEU A 489 -8.50 19.15 16.05
C LEU A 489 -10.02 18.98 15.97
N ALA A 490 -10.67 18.71 17.10
CA ALA A 490 -12.12 18.45 17.14
C ALA A 490 -12.91 19.65 16.57
N LYS A 491 -12.53 20.88 16.92
CA LYS A 491 -13.16 22.11 16.36
C LYS A 491 -12.99 22.20 14.85
N ALA A 492 -11.79 21.92 14.34
CA ALA A 492 -11.50 22.02 12.91
C ALA A 492 -12.23 20.96 12.08
N MET A 493 -12.56 19.80 12.66
CA MET A 493 -13.18 18.69 11.92
C MET A 493 -14.66 18.86 11.64
N HIS A 494 -15.32 19.88 12.16
CA HIS A 494 -16.78 20.04 12.07
C HIS A 494 -17.28 20.00 10.61
N TRP A 495 -16.83 20.92 9.76
CA TRP A 495 -17.30 21.01 8.37
C TRP A 495 -16.78 19.87 7.47
N TYR A 496 -15.61 19.34 7.77
CA TYR A 496 -15.11 18.14 7.10
C TYR A 496 -15.99 16.92 7.39
N SER A 497 -16.53 16.81 8.61
CA SER A 497 -17.38 15.69 9.02
C SER A 497 -18.74 15.66 8.30
N ASP A 498 -19.28 16.80 7.89
CA ASP A 498 -20.52 16.89 7.09
C ASP A 498 -20.40 16.19 5.73
N MET A 499 -19.19 16.14 5.18
CA MET A 499 -18.91 15.55 3.86
C MET A 499 -18.45 14.07 3.93
N HIS A 500 -18.09 13.59 5.13
CA HIS A 500 -17.48 12.27 5.33
C HIS A 500 -18.15 11.51 6.48
N GLY A 501 -19.29 10.88 6.18
CA GLY A 501 -20.27 10.35 7.12
C GLY A 501 -19.91 9.05 7.86
N VAL A 502 -18.73 8.92 8.49
CA VAL A 502 -18.37 7.78 9.34
C VAL A 502 -18.75 8.09 10.80
N GLY A 503 -19.97 7.75 11.21
CA GLY A 503 -20.57 8.17 12.50
C GLY A 503 -19.74 7.87 13.73
N GLU A 504 -19.17 6.67 13.85
CA GLU A 504 -18.34 6.27 15.00
C GLU A 504 -17.05 7.10 15.13
N LEU A 505 -16.46 7.51 14.01
CA LEU A 505 -15.29 8.38 14.01
C LEU A 505 -15.63 9.74 14.64
N TRP A 506 -16.73 10.36 14.20
CA TRP A 506 -17.12 11.68 14.67
C TRP A 506 -17.64 11.67 16.09
N ARG A 507 -18.28 10.60 16.52
CA ARG A 507 -18.62 10.37 17.93
C ARG A 507 -17.36 10.35 18.81
N GLU A 508 -16.28 9.69 18.34
CA GLU A 508 -14.99 9.66 19.04
C GLU A 508 -14.35 11.06 19.08
N VAL A 509 -14.25 11.73 17.93
CA VAL A 509 -13.59 13.04 17.81
C VAL A 509 -14.27 14.11 18.65
N PHE A 510 -15.61 14.28 18.47
CA PHE A 510 -16.36 15.32 19.18
C PHE A 510 -16.56 14.98 20.68
N GLY A 511 -16.66 13.69 21.02
CA GLY A 511 -16.66 13.24 22.40
C GLY A 511 -15.35 13.61 23.11
N ALA A 512 -14.20 13.33 22.48
CA ALA A 512 -12.90 13.73 23.01
C ALA A 512 -12.77 15.26 23.11
N GLY A 513 -13.26 16.00 22.09
CA GLY A 513 -13.30 17.46 22.08
C GLY A 513 -14.10 18.04 23.27
N ALA A 514 -15.28 17.48 23.54
CA ALA A 514 -16.12 17.93 24.66
C ALA A 514 -15.48 17.71 26.04
N GLU A 515 -14.85 16.56 26.25
CA GLU A 515 -14.13 16.29 27.50
C GLU A 515 -12.86 17.16 27.62
N ALA A 516 -12.14 17.40 26.52
CA ALA A 516 -10.97 18.30 26.50
C ALA A 516 -11.38 19.76 26.80
N ALA A 517 -12.44 20.28 26.18
CA ALA A 517 -12.96 21.62 26.44
C ALA A 517 -13.38 21.79 27.92
N LYS A 518 -14.05 20.77 28.47
CA LYS A 518 -14.43 20.72 29.88
C LYS A 518 -13.20 20.72 30.82
N ALA A 519 -12.17 19.94 30.50
CA ALA A 519 -10.93 19.89 31.28
C ALA A 519 -10.21 21.25 31.27
N LEU A 520 -10.26 21.99 30.16
CA LEU A 520 -9.73 23.35 30.03
C LEU A 520 -10.62 24.43 30.70
N GLY A 521 -11.80 24.05 31.22
CA GLY A 521 -12.73 25.00 31.82
C GLY A 521 -13.41 25.93 30.81
N ASN A 522 -13.39 25.60 29.52
CA ASN A 522 -13.98 26.43 28.47
C ASN A 522 -15.44 26.01 28.22
N THR A 523 -16.38 26.73 28.82
CA THR A 523 -17.82 26.44 28.73
C THR A 523 -18.37 26.59 27.31
N ARG A 524 -17.93 27.60 26.56
CA ARG A 524 -18.33 27.82 25.18
C ARG A 524 -17.94 26.63 24.30
N ASP A 525 -16.66 26.27 24.30
CA ASP A 525 -16.17 25.16 23.49
C ASP A 525 -16.77 23.81 23.95
N THR A 526 -17.08 23.68 25.27
CA THR A 526 -17.80 22.49 25.78
C THR A 526 -19.18 22.37 25.14
N ALA A 527 -19.96 23.46 25.13
CA ALA A 527 -21.30 23.47 24.49
C ALA A 527 -21.21 23.21 23.00
N GLU A 528 -20.24 23.84 22.32
CA GLU A 528 -20.01 23.66 20.89
C GLU A 528 -19.69 22.20 20.54
N GLN A 529 -18.77 21.55 21.24
CA GLN A 529 -18.39 20.17 20.99
C GLN A 529 -19.51 19.19 21.36
N LEU A 530 -20.30 19.46 22.40
CA LEU A 530 -21.51 18.69 22.71
C LEU A 530 -22.57 18.82 21.60
N ASN A 531 -22.71 19.98 20.97
CA ASN A 531 -23.59 20.18 19.83
C ASN A 531 -23.14 19.31 18.64
N TYR A 532 -21.85 19.30 18.29
CA TYR A 532 -21.31 18.46 17.22
C TYR A 532 -21.44 16.96 17.53
N LEU A 533 -21.19 16.57 18.78
CA LEU A 533 -21.43 15.20 19.23
C LEU A 533 -22.88 14.78 19.08
N SER A 534 -23.82 15.66 19.49
CA SER A 534 -25.25 15.39 19.35
C SER A 534 -25.66 15.26 17.88
N TRP A 535 -25.10 16.11 17.02
CA TRP A 535 -25.27 16.01 15.56
C TRP A 535 -24.76 14.67 15.03
N ALA A 536 -23.54 14.27 15.36
CA ALA A 536 -22.97 13.00 14.92
C ALA A 536 -23.81 11.80 15.35
N LEU A 537 -24.31 11.82 16.59
CA LEU A 537 -25.17 10.76 17.13
C LEU A 537 -26.51 10.65 16.39
N TYR A 538 -27.20 11.78 16.11
CA TYR A 538 -28.50 11.71 15.46
C TYR A 538 -28.43 11.54 13.95
N ALA A 539 -27.48 12.22 13.30
CA ALA A 539 -27.40 12.29 11.84
C ALA A 539 -26.61 11.13 11.23
N LEU A 540 -25.50 10.73 11.87
CA LEU A 540 -24.57 9.75 11.33
C LEU A 540 -24.66 8.40 12.03
N CYS A 541 -24.87 8.36 13.36
CA CYS A 541 -24.99 7.10 14.11
C CYS A 541 -26.44 6.60 14.19
N GLY A 542 -27.46 7.44 13.85
CA GLY A 542 -28.89 7.13 13.96
C GLY A 542 -29.33 6.80 15.40
N GLN A 543 -28.72 7.47 16.37
CA GLN A 543 -28.98 7.34 17.81
C GLN A 543 -29.69 8.60 18.36
N PRO A 544 -30.96 8.90 17.97
CA PRO A 544 -31.60 10.17 18.30
C PRO A 544 -31.87 10.33 19.81
N HIS A 545 -32.06 9.24 20.54
CA HIS A 545 -32.28 9.32 22.00
C HIS A 545 -30.96 9.63 22.75
N ASP A 546 -29.83 9.06 22.35
CA ASP A 546 -28.53 9.40 22.90
C ASP A 546 -28.14 10.83 22.53
N ALA A 547 -28.42 11.24 21.29
CA ALA A 547 -28.25 12.62 20.84
C ALA A 547 -29.07 13.61 21.69
N LEU A 548 -30.30 13.25 22.07
CA LEU A 548 -31.13 14.05 22.94
C LEU A 548 -30.49 14.27 24.32
N HIS A 549 -29.95 13.22 24.93
CA HIS A 549 -29.23 13.32 26.20
C HIS A 549 -28.00 14.23 26.11
N VAL A 550 -27.24 14.13 25.02
CA VAL A 550 -26.06 14.99 24.79
C VAL A 550 -26.48 16.43 24.54
N HIS A 551 -27.54 16.65 23.77
CA HIS A 551 -28.12 17.98 23.55
C HIS A 551 -28.61 18.63 24.88
N GLU A 552 -29.28 17.88 25.76
CA GLU A 552 -29.69 18.38 27.08
C GLU A 552 -28.50 18.79 27.95
N ARG A 553 -27.37 18.07 27.86
CA ARG A 553 -26.11 18.48 28.48
C ARG A 553 -25.56 19.77 27.87
N ALA A 554 -25.59 19.93 26.53
CA ALA A 554 -25.19 21.15 25.87
C ALA A 554 -26.07 22.36 26.31
N ALA A 555 -27.38 22.18 26.35
CA ALA A 555 -28.33 23.21 26.79
C ALA A 555 -28.20 23.58 28.27
N ALA A 556 -27.71 22.68 29.12
CA ALA A 556 -27.44 22.94 30.52
C ALA A 556 -26.16 23.74 30.78
N VAL A 557 -25.25 23.84 29.80
CA VAL A 557 -24.06 24.67 29.90
C VAL A 557 -24.44 26.12 29.69
N LEU A 558 -24.30 26.95 30.71
CA LEU A 558 -24.52 28.40 30.61
C LEU A 558 -23.38 29.03 29.79
N VAL A 559 -23.77 29.58 28.64
CA VAL A 559 -22.81 30.20 27.69
C VAL A 559 -23.23 31.66 27.47
N ASP A 560 -22.28 32.57 27.65
CA ASP A 560 -22.43 33.98 27.31
C ASP A 560 -22.00 34.22 25.85
N ASP A 561 -22.60 33.48 24.90
CA ASP A 561 -22.36 33.56 23.47
C ASP A 561 -23.60 33.18 22.67
N THR A 562 -24.21 34.19 22.08
CA THR A 562 -25.49 34.07 21.35
C THR A 562 -25.40 33.09 20.18
N VAL A 563 -24.25 33.03 19.49
CA VAL A 563 -24.08 32.13 18.34
C VAL A 563 -24.05 30.66 18.79
N THR A 564 -23.30 30.34 19.87
CA THR A 564 -23.24 28.98 20.41
C THR A 564 -24.64 28.58 20.97
N GLU A 565 -25.35 29.49 21.63
CA GLU A 565 -26.73 29.23 22.07
C GLU A 565 -27.64 28.92 20.87
N ALA A 566 -27.56 29.71 19.80
CA ALA A 566 -28.37 29.51 18.58
C ALA A 566 -28.09 28.13 17.95
N TRP A 567 -26.85 27.71 17.87
CA TRP A 567 -26.48 26.37 17.40
C TRP A 567 -27.06 25.26 18.31
N THR A 568 -27.07 25.47 19.61
CA THR A 568 -27.66 24.48 20.53
C THR A 568 -29.15 24.27 20.22
N TRP A 569 -29.93 25.34 20.01
CA TRP A 569 -31.32 25.23 19.65
C TRP A 569 -31.54 24.69 18.23
N TYR A 570 -30.65 25.00 17.30
CA TYR A 570 -30.68 24.47 15.93
C TYR A 570 -30.58 22.93 15.93
N TYR A 571 -29.54 22.36 16.59
CA TYR A 571 -29.38 20.91 16.68
C TYR A 571 -30.49 20.26 17.51
N GLY A 572 -30.91 20.92 18.59
CA GLY A 572 -32.06 20.47 19.38
C GLY A 572 -33.37 20.37 18.59
N SER A 573 -33.63 21.31 17.68
CA SER A 573 -34.77 21.27 16.75
C SER A 573 -34.72 20.00 15.88
N ALA A 574 -33.58 19.72 15.24
CA ALA A 574 -33.41 18.55 14.40
C ALA A 574 -33.61 17.23 15.16
N ILE A 575 -33.04 17.14 16.37
CA ILE A 575 -33.10 15.95 17.24
C ILE A 575 -34.54 15.71 17.71
N ARG A 576 -35.25 16.76 18.19
CA ARG A 576 -36.62 16.65 18.68
C ARG A 576 -37.59 16.15 17.61
N ARG A 577 -37.42 16.55 16.37
CA ARG A 577 -38.17 15.99 15.24
C ARG A 577 -37.95 14.48 15.10
N ARG A 578 -36.72 14.04 15.20
CA ARG A 578 -36.35 12.61 15.06
C ARG A 578 -36.89 11.74 16.20
N VAL A 579 -37.04 12.29 17.39
CA VAL A 579 -37.64 11.56 18.54
C VAL A 579 -39.17 11.71 18.62
N GLY A 580 -39.80 12.32 17.59
CA GLY A 580 -41.27 12.41 17.49
C GLY A 580 -41.91 13.56 18.30
N GLU A 581 -41.18 14.66 18.54
CA GLU A 581 -41.66 15.87 19.22
C GLU A 581 -41.67 17.07 18.27
N PRO A 582 -42.48 17.05 17.18
CA PRO A 582 -42.39 18.05 16.10
C PRO A 582 -42.77 19.48 16.54
N GLU A 583 -43.72 19.68 17.47
CA GLU A 583 -44.07 21.00 17.95
C GLU A 583 -42.93 21.64 18.77
N LYS A 584 -42.23 20.86 19.58
CA LYS A 584 -41.03 21.36 20.25
C LYS A 584 -39.92 21.67 19.26
N ALA A 585 -39.78 20.85 18.20
CA ALA A 585 -38.82 21.11 17.14
C ALA A 585 -39.05 22.47 16.46
N VAL A 586 -40.30 22.80 16.14
CA VAL A 586 -40.67 24.11 15.56
C VAL A 586 -40.32 25.25 16.53
N TRP A 587 -40.63 25.11 17.83
CA TRP A 587 -40.31 26.13 18.83
C TRP A 587 -38.83 26.41 18.93
N LEU A 588 -38.02 25.35 18.98
CA LEU A 588 -36.54 25.43 19.03
C LEU A 588 -35.97 26.03 17.73
N GLY A 589 -36.52 25.65 16.57
CA GLY A 589 -36.12 26.19 15.27
C GLY A 589 -36.36 27.70 15.18
N ARG A 590 -37.53 28.20 15.64
CA ARG A 590 -37.80 29.64 15.71
C ARG A 590 -36.82 30.36 16.62
N ARG A 591 -36.52 29.79 17.80
CA ARG A 591 -35.55 30.36 18.73
C ARG A 591 -34.14 30.42 18.14
N ALA A 592 -33.73 29.42 17.39
CA ALA A 592 -32.43 29.43 16.70
C ALA A 592 -32.37 30.57 15.66
N VAL A 593 -33.41 30.76 14.85
CA VAL A 593 -33.48 31.85 13.86
C VAL A 593 -33.37 33.21 14.56
N GLU A 594 -34.16 33.47 15.62
CA GLU A 594 -34.10 34.72 16.37
C GLU A 594 -32.72 35.05 16.91
N LEU A 595 -32.00 34.04 17.45
CA LEU A 595 -30.69 34.23 18.02
C LEU A 595 -29.63 34.48 16.95
N PHE A 596 -29.68 33.77 15.81
CA PHE A 596 -28.76 34.02 14.70
C PHE A 596 -28.98 35.41 14.08
N GLU A 597 -30.26 35.89 13.97
CA GLU A 597 -30.55 37.23 13.57
C GLU A 597 -30.00 38.29 14.54
N GLN A 598 -30.17 38.08 15.85
CA GLN A 598 -29.64 38.97 16.88
C GLN A 598 -28.09 39.03 16.84
N ALA A 599 -27.45 37.89 16.54
CA ALA A 599 -26.00 37.81 16.42
C ALA A 599 -25.45 38.33 15.07
N GLY A 600 -26.32 38.57 14.08
CA GLY A 600 -25.92 38.92 12.72
C GLY A 600 -25.17 37.82 11.98
N TYR A 601 -25.37 36.55 12.39
CA TYR A 601 -24.66 35.41 11.84
C TYR A 601 -25.46 34.77 10.70
N LEU A 602 -25.27 35.31 9.49
CA LEU A 602 -26.09 35.02 8.30
C LEU A 602 -26.08 33.55 7.87
N ILE A 603 -24.92 32.85 7.97
CA ILE A 603 -24.84 31.43 7.59
C ILE A 603 -25.74 30.59 8.51
N GLY A 604 -25.63 30.81 9.83
CA GLY A 604 -26.48 30.12 10.82
C GLY A 604 -27.95 30.44 10.64
N GLU A 605 -28.29 31.72 10.36
CA GLU A 605 -29.67 32.15 10.08
C GLU A 605 -30.24 31.40 8.88
N ASN A 606 -29.53 31.34 7.76
CA ASN A 606 -29.97 30.65 6.54
C ASN A 606 -30.19 29.15 6.78
N LEU A 607 -29.25 28.49 7.50
CA LEU A 607 -29.39 27.09 7.90
C LEU A 607 -30.63 26.87 8.80
N ALA A 608 -30.83 27.78 9.77
CA ALA A 608 -31.95 27.70 10.70
C ALA A 608 -33.31 27.95 10.00
N LEU A 609 -33.39 28.89 9.08
CA LEU A 609 -34.59 29.12 8.26
C LEU A 609 -34.94 27.91 7.39
N SER A 610 -33.94 27.32 6.76
CA SER A 610 -34.11 26.11 5.95
C SER A 610 -34.56 24.91 6.79
N LEU A 611 -34.03 24.75 8.01
CA LEU A 611 -34.42 23.69 8.94
C LEU A 611 -35.79 23.93 9.52
N LEU A 612 -36.11 25.18 9.92
CA LEU A 612 -37.42 25.57 10.44
C LEU A 612 -38.52 25.27 9.43
N GLY A 613 -38.33 25.58 8.14
CA GLY A 613 -39.29 25.22 7.10
C GLY A 613 -39.52 23.71 7.00
N LEU A 614 -38.48 22.89 7.18
CA LEU A 614 -38.65 21.43 7.24
C LEU A 614 -39.48 21.00 8.48
N MET A 615 -39.31 21.67 9.62
CA MET A 615 -40.09 21.40 10.83
C MET A 615 -41.55 21.82 10.65
N LEU A 616 -41.80 23.01 10.10
CA LEU A 616 -43.13 23.53 9.82
C LEU A 616 -43.92 22.65 8.85
N GLY A 617 -43.26 22.17 7.79
CA GLY A 617 -43.84 21.19 6.87
C GLY A 617 -44.28 19.90 7.57
N SER A 618 -43.48 19.42 8.54
CA SER A 618 -43.81 18.19 9.29
C SER A 618 -45.02 18.33 10.25
N VAL A 619 -45.41 19.53 10.60
CA VAL A 619 -46.62 19.81 11.40
C VAL A 619 -47.80 20.32 10.55
N GLY A 620 -47.65 20.29 9.22
CA GLY A 620 -48.72 20.71 8.28
C GLY A 620 -48.82 22.21 8.03
N SER A 621 -47.90 23.04 8.56
CA SER A 621 -47.85 24.49 8.33
C SER A 621 -47.09 24.80 7.04
N VAL A 622 -47.59 24.30 5.90
CA VAL A 622 -46.86 24.30 4.62
C VAL A 622 -46.62 25.70 4.08
N ASP A 623 -47.64 26.59 4.14
CA ASP A 623 -47.50 27.96 3.63
C ASP A 623 -46.39 28.73 4.40
N GLU A 624 -46.38 28.65 5.73
CA GLU A 624 -45.33 29.25 6.54
C GLU A 624 -43.94 28.62 6.29
N ALA A 625 -43.92 27.32 6.03
CA ALA A 625 -42.67 26.60 5.68
C ALA A 625 -42.04 27.15 4.40
N ILE A 626 -42.85 27.38 3.38
CA ILE A 626 -42.43 27.98 2.10
C ILE A 626 -41.91 29.40 2.34
N GLU A 627 -42.68 30.26 3.06
CA GLU A 627 -42.30 31.65 3.33
C GLU A 627 -40.93 31.79 4.01
N VAL A 628 -40.69 31.00 5.06
CA VAL A 628 -39.41 31.06 5.79
C VAL A 628 -38.25 30.51 4.95
N GLN A 629 -38.46 29.47 4.12
CA GLN A 629 -37.42 28.91 3.25
C GLN A 629 -37.12 29.85 2.08
N GLU A 630 -38.09 30.46 1.45
CA GLU A 630 -37.89 31.48 0.41
C GLU A 630 -37.10 32.66 0.94
N ARG A 631 -37.39 33.12 2.16
CA ARG A 631 -36.64 34.18 2.83
C ARG A 631 -35.15 33.77 2.95
N GLY A 632 -34.87 32.56 3.42
CA GLY A 632 -33.51 32.04 3.54
C GLY A 632 -32.78 31.96 2.19
N VAL A 633 -33.42 31.40 1.15
CA VAL A 633 -32.88 31.32 -0.21
C VAL A 633 -32.58 32.71 -0.78
N MET A 634 -33.51 33.67 -0.64
CA MET A 634 -33.29 35.05 -1.10
C MET A 634 -32.14 35.73 -0.38
N GLN A 635 -32.02 35.53 0.92
CA GLN A 635 -30.93 36.07 1.74
C GLN A 635 -29.56 35.47 1.34
N HIS A 636 -29.49 34.16 1.16
CA HIS A 636 -28.29 33.49 0.71
C HIS A 636 -27.82 33.99 -0.67
N ARG A 637 -28.75 34.14 -1.63
CA ARG A 637 -28.46 34.68 -2.97
C ARG A 637 -27.91 36.11 -2.95
N LYS A 638 -28.36 36.97 -1.99
CA LYS A 638 -27.90 38.36 -1.86
C LYS A 638 -26.46 38.46 -1.32
N VAL A 639 -26.11 37.60 -0.39
CA VAL A 639 -24.82 37.63 0.30
C VAL A 639 -23.73 36.94 -0.52
N GLY A 640 -24.15 35.99 -1.38
CA GLY A 640 -23.25 35.02 -1.98
C GLY A 640 -22.82 33.99 -0.94
N GLY A 641 -22.32 32.86 -1.35
CA GLY A 641 -21.87 31.85 -0.40
C GLY A 641 -21.67 30.48 -1.08
N ASP A 642 -21.68 29.44 -0.26
CA ASP A 642 -21.51 28.06 -0.69
C ASP A 642 -22.70 27.59 -1.53
N ASP A 643 -22.45 27.28 -2.81
CA ASP A 643 -23.44 26.73 -3.75
C ASP A 643 -24.01 25.37 -3.26
N GLY A 644 -23.26 24.61 -2.47
CA GLY A 644 -23.70 23.34 -1.87
C GLY A 644 -24.79 23.59 -0.82
N LEU A 645 -24.63 24.60 0.03
CA LEU A 645 -25.63 25.02 1.00
C LEU A 645 -26.90 25.51 0.28
N LEU A 646 -26.75 26.36 -0.74
CA LEU A 646 -27.91 26.86 -1.54
C LEU A 646 -28.67 25.67 -2.16
N SER A 647 -27.94 24.69 -2.73
CA SER A 647 -28.59 23.52 -3.32
C SER A 647 -29.39 22.71 -2.31
N MET A 648 -28.89 22.57 -1.08
CA MET A 648 -29.62 21.87 -0.01
C MET A 648 -30.89 22.66 0.41
N MET A 649 -30.81 24.00 0.48
CA MET A 649 -31.97 24.86 0.78
C MET A 649 -33.04 24.76 -0.30
N LEU A 650 -32.62 24.76 -1.58
CA LEU A 650 -33.51 24.59 -2.73
C LEU A 650 -34.23 23.24 -2.73
N ILE A 651 -33.55 22.15 -2.41
CA ILE A 651 -34.14 20.81 -2.29
C ILE A 651 -35.22 20.78 -1.20
N ARG A 652 -34.95 21.39 -0.03
CA ARG A 652 -35.94 21.45 1.07
C ARG A 652 -37.13 22.30 0.73
N LEU A 653 -36.94 23.46 0.08
CA LEU A 653 -38.02 24.32 -0.43
C LEU A 653 -38.84 23.56 -1.46
N ALA A 654 -38.26 22.88 -2.40
CA ALA A 654 -38.93 22.06 -3.39
C ALA A 654 -39.86 21.00 -2.75
N THR A 655 -39.44 20.39 -1.64
CA THR A 655 -40.25 19.41 -0.91
C THR A 655 -41.55 20.05 -0.36
N ASN A 656 -41.46 21.25 0.22
CA ASN A 656 -42.64 21.94 0.74
C ASN A 656 -43.54 22.52 -0.38
N LEU A 657 -42.94 23.01 -1.48
CA LEU A 657 -43.71 23.41 -2.66
C LEU A 657 -44.52 22.25 -3.26
N ALA A 658 -43.90 21.07 -3.34
CA ALA A 658 -44.62 19.87 -3.78
C ALA A 658 -45.75 19.49 -2.83
N ALA A 659 -45.55 19.57 -1.51
CA ALA A 659 -46.60 19.35 -0.51
C ALA A 659 -47.76 20.36 -0.58
N ALA A 660 -47.48 21.60 -1.05
CA ALA A 660 -48.50 22.61 -1.33
C ALA A 660 -49.23 22.38 -2.68
N GLY A 661 -48.80 21.41 -3.48
CA GLY A 661 -49.34 21.18 -4.83
C GLY A 661 -48.69 22.03 -5.93
N GLU A 662 -47.66 22.82 -5.60
CA GLU A 662 -46.96 23.70 -6.54
C GLU A 662 -45.85 22.93 -7.27
N VAL A 663 -46.24 21.88 -7.98
CA VAL A 663 -45.30 20.93 -8.62
C VAL A 663 -44.31 21.60 -9.58
N LEU A 664 -44.76 22.59 -10.38
CA LEU A 664 -43.88 23.28 -11.33
C LEU A 664 -42.79 24.08 -10.62
N ALA A 665 -43.17 24.87 -9.61
CA ALA A 665 -42.23 25.65 -8.80
C ALA A 665 -41.22 24.72 -8.07
N SER A 666 -41.69 23.59 -7.56
CA SER A 666 -40.84 22.57 -6.96
C SER A 666 -39.78 22.05 -7.94
N LEU A 667 -40.18 21.71 -9.18
CA LEU A 667 -39.25 21.22 -10.21
C LEU A 667 -38.23 22.29 -10.63
N GLU A 668 -38.63 23.59 -10.71
CA GLU A 668 -37.72 24.71 -10.98
C GLU A 668 -36.62 24.82 -9.91
N MET A 669 -36.97 24.67 -8.63
CA MET A 669 -36.00 24.68 -7.54
C MET A 669 -35.01 23.50 -7.65
N LEU A 670 -35.50 22.32 -8.03
CA LEU A 670 -34.67 21.14 -8.24
C LEU A 670 -33.75 21.28 -9.47
N ASP A 671 -34.21 21.94 -10.55
CA ASP A 671 -33.41 22.23 -11.74
C ASP A 671 -32.23 23.16 -11.40
N GLU A 672 -32.48 24.20 -10.60
CA GLU A 672 -31.42 25.09 -10.12
C GLU A 672 -30.43 24.36 -9.23
N ALA A 673 -30.89 23.52 -8.28
CA ALA A 673 -30.05 22.74 -7.39
C ALA A 673 -29.16 21.76 -8.19
N GLU A 674 -29.72 21.10 -9.22
CA GLU A 674 -28.96 20.20 -10.09
C GLU A 674 -27.85 20.95 -10.86
N SER A 675 -28.19 22.13 -11.40
CA SER A 675 -27.21 22.97 -12.10
C SER A 675 -26.04 23.40 -11.21
N LEU A 676 -26.32 23.71 -9.93
CA LEU A 676 -25.30 24.04 -8.95
C LEU A 676 -24.37 22.85 -8.69
N PHE A 677 -24.89 21.66 -8.42
CA PHE A 677 -24.06 20.47 -8.18
C PHE A 677 -23.27 20.02 -9.40
N LEU A 678 -23.81 20.16 -10.62
CA LEU A 678 -23.11 19.85 -11.86
C LEU A 678 -21.90 20.78 -12.09
N ARG A 679 -22.02 22.09 -11.76
CA ARG A 679 -20.91 23.04 -11.87
C ARG A 679 -19.74 22.67 -10.95
N HIS A 680 -20.03 22.07 -9.80
CA HIS A 680 -19.03 21.64 -8.82
C HIS A 680 -18.58 20.17 -8.99
N GLY A 681 -19.10 19.44 -9.98
CA GLY A 681 -18.74 18.05 -10.23
C GLY A 681 -19.17 17.07 -9.13
N THR A 682 -20.18 17.45 -8.29
CA THR A 682 -20.63 16.66 -7.14
C THR A 682 -21.70 15.65 -7.56
N THR A 683 -21.27 14.45 -8.00
CA THR A 683 -22.20 13.39 -8.45
C THR A 683 -23.20 12.94 -7.38
N ALA A 684 -22.77 12.88 -6.11
CA ALA A 684 -23.67 12.54 -4.98
C ALA A 684 -24.77 13.60 -4.79
N GLY A 685 -24.48 14.88 -5.01
CA GLY A 685 -25.46 15.97 -4.99
C GLY A 685 -26.48 15.83 -6.10
N VAL A 686 -26.03 15.56 -7.32
CA VAL A 686 -26.90 15.31 -8.50
C VAL A 686 -27.83 14.12 -8.25
N ALA A 687 -27.29 12.99 -7.72
CA ALA A 687 -28.10 11.83 -7.36
C ALA A 687 -29.21 12.19 -6.35
N ARG A 688 -28.90 13.02 -5.36
CA ARG A 688 -29.87 13.48 -4.36
C ARG A 688 -30.99 14.33 -4.97
N VAL A 689 -30.66 15.26 -5.86
CA VAL A 689 -31.65 16.09 -6.57
C VAL A 689 -32.57 15.22 -7.40
N ARG A 690 -32.03 14.31 -8.20
CA ARG A 690 -32.82 13.41 -9.06
C ARG A 690 -33.68 12.46 -8.25
N HIS A 691 -33.22 11.98 -7.10
CA HIS A 691 -34.04 11.22 -6.16
C HIS A 691 -35.25 12.04 -5.68
N ASN A 692 -35.04 13.27 -5.19
CA ASN A 692 -36.14 14.14 -4.76
C ASN A 692 -37.07 14.50 -5.91
N ARG A 693 -36.56 14.77 -7.12
CA ARG A 693 -37.38 15.01 -8.33
C ARG A 693 -38.26 13.78 -8.65
N GLY A 694 -37.68 12.57 -8.50
CA GLY A 694 -38.45 11.33 -8.65
C GLY A 694 -39.63 11.26 -7.67
N ILE A 695 -39.43 11.59 -6.40
CA ILE A 695 -40.48 11.63 -5.38
C ILE A 695 -41.55 12.63 -5.76
N VAL A 696 -41.18 13.89 -6.10
CA VAL A 696 -42.14 14.94 -6.50
C VAL A 696 -42.97 14.50 -7.71
N LEU A 697 -42.35 13.84 -8.69
CA LEU A 697 -43.04 13.34 -9.87
C LEU A 697 -43.98 12.15 -9.55
N MET A 698 -43.60 11.28 -8.60
CA MET A 698 -44.47 10.20 -8.11
C MET A 698 -45.74 10.77 -7.46
N ASP A 699 -45.56 11.73 -6.55
CA ASP A 699 -46.67 12.37 -5.85
C ASP A 699 -47.60 13.15 -6.82
N ALA A 700 -47.04 13.66 -7.92
CA ALA A 700 -47.79 14.31 -9.01
C ALA A 700 -48.44 13.31 -10.00
N GLY A 701 -48.29 12.00 -9.80
CA GLY A 701 -48.81 10.95 -10.68
C GLY A 701 -48.05 10.80 -12.02
N ARG A 702 -46.89 11.42 -12.19
CA ARG A 702 -46.03 11.37 -13.40
C ARG A 702 -45.06 10.21 -13.32
N LEU A 703 -45.62 8.96 -13.24
CA LEU A 703 -44.84 7.76 -12.86
C LEU A 703 -43.71 7.41 -13.84
N ASP A 704 -43.92 7.58 -15.17
CA ASP A 704 -42.88 7.29 -16.17
C ASP A 704 -41.66 8.22 -16.02
N GLU A 705 -41.90 9.50 -15.78
CA GLU A 705 -40.85 10.49 -15.58
C GLU A 705 -40.16 10.28 -14.24
N ALA A 706 -40.90 9.90 -13.21
CA ALA A 706 -40.34 9.53 -11.92
C ALA A 706 -39.36 8.35 -12.05
N LYS A 707 -39.73 7.29 -12.82
CA LYS A 707 -38.90 6.11 -13.07
C LYS A 707 -37.56 6.50 -13.72
N VAL A 708 -37.56 7.38 -14.70
CA VAL A 708 -36.35 7.88 -15.37
C VAL A 708 -35.43 8.62 -14.39
N GLN A 709 -35.99 9.48 -13.55
CA GLN A 709 -35.20 10.25 -12.58
C GLN A 709 -34.58 9.34 -11.50
N LEU A 710 -35.36 8.42 -10.95
CA LEU A 710 -34.88 7.48 -9.93
C LEU A 710 -33.83 6.51 -10.46
N LEU A 711 -33.97 6.00 -11.70
CA LEU A 711 -32.95 5.15 -12.33
C LEU A 711 -31.65 5.93 -12.57
N SER A 712 -31.75 7.18 -13.04
CA SER A 712 -30.58 8.04 -13.21
C SER A 712 -29.90 8.35 -11.86
N ALA A 713 -30.69 8.61 -10.82
CA ALA A 713 -30.16 8.78 -9.46
C ALA A 713 -29.43 7.53 -8.96
N LEU A 714 -29.96 6.34 -9.24
CA LEU A 714 -29.37 5.06 -8.85
C LEU A 714 -28.04 4.80 -9.55
N ASP A 715 -27.89 5.19 -10.81
CA ASP A 715 -26.64 5.04 -11.57
C ASP A 715 -25.53 5.96 -11.03
N GLU A 716 -25.89 7.16 -10.62
CA GLU A 716 -24.94 8.14 -10.09
C GLU A 716 -24.56 7.87 -8.62
N ALA A 717 -25.45 7.30 -7.84
CA ALA A 717 -25.22 6.92 -6.44
C ALA A 717 -24.40 5.60 -6.35
N ARG A 718 -23.23 5.52 -6.99
CA ARG A 718 -22.50 4.26 -7.24
C ARG A 718 -22.11 3.49 -5.97
N LEU A 719 -21.80 4.15 -4.86
CA LEU A 719 -21.30 3.52 -3.63
C LEU A 719 -21.78 4.29 -2.39
N SER A 720 -23.09 4.33 -2.13
CA SER A 720 -23.62 5.00 -0.93
C SER A 720 -24.86 4.29 -0.40
N ASP A 721 -25.14 4.43 0.89
CA ASP A 721 -26.39 4.01 1.54
C ASP A 721 -27.63 4.64 0.90
N HIS A 722 -27.51 5.81 0.28
CA HIS A 722 -28.54 6.49 -0.49
C HIS A 722 -29.10 5.62 -1.64
N ARG A 723 -28.33 4.68 -2.20
CA ARG A 723 -28.81 3.69 -3.18
C ARG A 723 -29.97 2.86 -2.64
N ILE A 724 -29.90 2.50 -1.36
CA ILE A 724 -30.93 1.70 -0.70
C ILE A 724 -32.25 2.46 -0.68
N GLU A 725 -32.22 3.76 -0.34
CA GLU A 725 -33.41 4.62 -0.36
C GLU A 725 -33.98 4.75 -1.77
N ILE A 726 -33.13 4.97 -2.78
CA ILE A 726 -33.55 5.08 -4.18
C ILE A 726 -34.20 3.76 -4.66
N MET A 727 -33.61 2.62 -4.34
CA MET A 727 -34.18 1.30 -4.70
C MET A 727 -35.51 1.06 -3.98
N ALA A 728 -35.67 1.51 -2.73
CA ALA A 728 -36.93 1.44 -2.01
C ALA A 728 -38.04 2.27 -2.73
N ARG A 729 -37.72 3.51 -3.17
CA ARG A 729 -38.66 4.33 -3.95
C ARG A 729 -39.00 3.77 -5.32
N LEU A 730 -38.00 3.16 -6.01
CA LEU A 730 -38.25 2.42 -7.26
C LEU A 730 -39.19 1.24 -7.04
N ALA A 731 -39.04 0.51 -5.91
CA ALA A 731 -39.94 -0.60 -5.58
C ALA A 731 -41.37 -0.11 -5.29
N GLU A 732 -41.57 1.02 -4.58
CA GLU A 732 -42.87 1.63 -4.37
C GLU A 732 -43.51 2.06 -5.70
N LEU A 733 -42.71 2.65 -6.59
CA LEU A 733 -43.19 3.06 -7.92
C LEU A 733 -43.57 1.85 -8.76
N ALA A 734 -42.83 0.74 -8.73
CA ALA A 734 -43.18 -0.48 -9.43
C ALA A 734 -44.48 -1.11 -8.88
N ASP A 735 -44.72 -1.05 -7.56
CA ASP A 735 -46.00 -1.46 -6.96
C ASP A 735 -47.15 -0.61 -7.47
N ALA A 736 -46.97 0.73 -7.51
CA ALA A 736 -47.98 1.67 -8.03
C ALA A 736 -48.29 1.41 -9.51
N ALA A 737 -47.33 0.95 -10.29
CA ALA A 737 -47.49 0.56 -11.69
C ALA A 737 -48.05 -0.87 -11.87
N GLY A 738 -48.22 -1.63 -10.79
CA GLY A 738 -48.65 -3.05 -10.82
C GLY A 738 -47.54 -4.06 -11.22
N GLU A 739 -46.28 -3.64 -11.22
CA GLU A 739 -45.11 -4.41 -11.60
C GLU A 739 -44.53 -5.19 -10.38
N VAL A 740 -45.36 -6.08 -9.76
CA VAL A 740 -45.05 -6.77 -8.49
C VAL A 740 -43.73 -7.54 -8.53
N GLY A 741 -43.37 -8.11 -9.69
CA GLY A 741 -42.12 -8.84 -9.85
C GLY A 741 -40.88 -7.94 -9.74
N GLU A 742 -40.92 -6.76 -10.40
CA GLU A 742 -39.83 -5.76 -10.36
C GLU A 742 -39.72 -5.16 -8.96
N ALA A 743 -40.85 -4.85 -8.33
CA ALA A 743 -40.87 -4.34 -6.96
C ALA A 743 -40.20 -5.29 -5.97
N ARG A 744 -40.50 -6.60 -6.09
CA ARG A 744 -39.89 -7.61 -5.24
C ARG A 744 -38.39 -7.76 -5.49
N GLU A 745 -37.94 -7.73 -6.75
CA GLU A 745 -36.53 -7.80 -7.10
C GLU A 745 -35.75 -6.61 -6.54
N LEU A 746 -36.29 -5.40 -6.67
CA LEU A 746 -35.68 -4.18 -6.13
C LEU A 746 -35.53 -4.22 -4.60
N ARG A 747 -36.55 -4.70 -3.88
CA ARG A 747 -36.50 -4.89 -2.43
C ARG A 747 -35.43 -5.91 -2.01
N VAL A 748 -35.32 -7.03 -2.72
CA VAL A 748 -34.28 -8.04 -2.45
C VAL A 748 -32.89 -7.48 -2.69
N ARG A 749 -32.70 -6.71 -3.77
CA ARG A 749 -31.42 -6.04 -4.05
C ARG A 749 -31.09 -4.98 -3.00
N ALA A 750 -32.06 -4.18 -2.59
CA ALA A 750 -31.88 -3.19 -1.53
C ALA A 750 -31.49 -3.84 -0.21
N LEU A 751 -32.14 -4.95 0.18
CA LEU A 751 -31.79 -5.72 1.37
C LEU A 751 -30.37 -6.31 1.29
N ALA A 752 -29.96 -6.83 0.15
CA ALA A 752 -28.60 -7.34 -0.03
C ALA A 752 -27.52 -6.25 0.04
N GLU A 753 -27.88 -5.02 -0.30
CA GLU A 753 -26.98 -3.86 -0.10
C GLU A 753 -26.97 -3.38 1.35
N CYS A 754 -28.04 -3.58 2.13
CA CYS A 754 -28.08 -3.20 3.56
C CYS A 754 -26.96 -3.88 4.37
N ASP A 755 -26.59 -5.12 4.03
CA ASP A 755 -25.51 -5.87 4.70
C ASP A 755 -24.13 -5.21 4.57
N ARG A 756 -23.98 -4.28 3.61
CA ARG A 756 -22.72 -3.55 3.37
C ARG A 756 -22.60 -2.27 4.20
N TYR A 757 -23.73 -1.77 4.70
CA TYR A 757 -23.81 -0.48 5.40
C TYR A 757 -24.49 -0.67 6.75
N ASP A 758 -23.72 -0.82 7.81
CA ASP A 758 -24.26 -0.98 9.17
C ASP A 758 -24.59 0.39 9.79
N THR A 759 -25.49 1.15 9.14
CA THR A 759 -26.02 2.39 9.71
C THR A 759 -27.45 2.17 10.24
N PRO A 760 -27.89 2.88 11.28
CA PRO A 760 -29.24 2.74 11.80
C PRO A 760 -30.35 3.16 10.81
N ALA A 761 -30.05 4.11 9.93
CA ALA A 761 -30.97 4.47 8.83
C ALA A 761 -31.18 3.27 7.91
N VAL A 762 -30.08 2.63 7.50
CA VAL A 762 -30.11 1.40 6.68
C VAL A 762 -30.83 0.27 7.41
N ARG A 763 -30.62 0.09 8.72
CA ARG A 763 -31.33 -0.93 9.52
C ARG A 763 -32.85 -0.67 9.58
N GLY A 764 -33.26 0.61 9.68
CA GLY A 764 -34.68 1.01 9.60
C GLY A 764 -35.29 0.64 8.25
N THR A 765 -34.66 1.08 7.16
CA THR A 765 -35.08 0.76 5.79
C THR A 765 -35.07 -0.75 5.52
N ALA A 766 -34.06 -1.49 6.02
CA ALA A 766 -34.02 -2.95 5.90
C ALA A 766 -35.22 -3.64 6.57
N SER A 767 -35.63 -3.15 7.74
CA SER A 767 -36.82 -3.66 8.45
C SER A 767 -38.11 -3.42 7.66
N GLU A 768 -38.26 -2.23 7.07
CA GLU A 768 -39.42 -1.86 6.23
C GLU A 768 -39.44 -2.70 4.93
N LEU A 769 -38.30 -2.85 4.27
CA LEU A 769 -38.16 -3.69 3.08
C LEU A 769 -38.48 -5.15 3.35
N ALA A 770 -38.00 -5.69 4.48
CA ALA A 770 -38.26 -7.07 4.88
C ALA A 770 -39.77 -7.29 5.19
N ALA A 771 -40.41 -6.33 5.88
CA ALA A 771 -41.83 -6.38 6.13
C ALA A 771 -42.66 -6.35 4.83
N ALA A 772 -42.27 -5.52 3.87
CA ALA A 772 -42.92 -5.42 2.56
C ALA A 772 -42.70 -6.64 1.64
N LEU A 773 -41.73 -7.50 1.93
CA LEU A 773 -41.51 -8.77 1.22
C LEU A 773 -42.33 -9.94 1.81
N THR A 774 -42.77 -9.82 3.06
CA THR A 774 -43.53 -10.84 3.79
C THR A 774 -45.06 -10.62 3.77
N GLY A 775 -45.53 -9.39 3.47
CA GLY A 775 -46.91 -9.04 3.29
C GLY A 775 -47.37 -9.16 1.84
#